data_27d7154934808c5c1705e4b0069b981a
#
_entry.id   27d7154934808c5c1705e4b0069b981a
#
_cell.length_a   1.000
_cell.length_b   1.000
_cell.length_c   1.000
_cell.angle_alpha   90.00
_cell.angle_beta   90.00
_cell.angle_gamma   90.00
#
_symmetry.space_group_name_H-M   'P 1'
#
loop_
_entity.id
_entity.type
_entity.pdbx_description
1 polymer ?
#
loop_
_entity_poly.entity_id
_entity_poly.type
_entity_poly.pdbx_seq_one_letter_code
_entity_poly.pdbx_strand_id
1 'polypeptide(L)'
;MNLNHKSMSYLRFEKALMTNLEESLPRELLRTNRSGAYSCSTIVDCNTRKYHGLLVVPVPELDDENHVLLSSLDPTVIQHGAEFNLGLHKYQGNNYSPKGHKYIREFDCDTVPTTLYRVGGVLLKKEVVFQHYEDRILIRYTLVDAHSATTLRFRPFLAFRSVRQFTHENTVASREYAEVTNGIKTCMYAGYPDLYMQFSKKVEFVFQPDWYRGVEYPKEQERGYASNEDLYVPGYFEMDIKKGESIVFSASTSACKTTGLKKLFQEEVDERSPRDNFFHCLVNAAHQFHNRTKKDERYILAGYPWFKCRARDTFISLPGLTLSIEEEDYFELVMETAMRALYEFMAGKPLTAKIYEIDQPDVLLWCVWAVQQYAKHAGREKCNRKYGKLLYDVLHYIKDNRHPNLKLCENGLLYSEGKEKAVTWMNSTAGGHPVVPRTGYIVEFNALWYNALKFCASMAADFGDATEASDFEQMATLCGKSFVETFVNEYGYLFDYVEPKDSPDWSVRPNMIFAVALDYSPLTPAQQKAVLDVCTRELLTPKGLRSLSPKSGGYNPMYVGPQTQRDYAYHQGTAWPWLGGFYMEACLKIYKRTRLSFIERQMVGYEDEMTSHCLGTIPELFDGNPPFHGRGAISFAMNVAEILRTLELLEKYKY
;
A
#
# COMPACT_ATOMS: atom_id res chain seq x y z
N MET A 1 10.33 -12.96 -44.24
CA MET A 1 9.91 -11.70 -43.59
C MET A 1 9.53 -12.05 -42.14
N ASN A 2 10.48 -11.91 -41.22
CA ASN A 2 10.20 -12.09 -39.76
C ASN A 2 9.61 -10.78 -39.26
N LEU A 3 8.29 -10.75 -39.14
CA LEU A 3 7.61 -9.74 -38.33
C LEU A 3 7.90 -10.09 -36.85
N ASN A 4 8.88 -9.41 -36.27
CA ASN A 4 9.02 -9.36 -34.84
C ASN A 4 7.72 -8.79 -34.26
N HIS A 5 6.82 -9.65 -33.79
CA HIS A 5 5.79 -9.27 -32.85
C HIS A 5 6.52 -8.89 -31.54
N LYS A 6 6.87 -7.61 -31.39
CA LYS A 6 7.06 -7.06 -30.06
C LYS A 6 5.77 -7.35 -29.30
N SER A 7 5.81 -8.22 -28.31
CA SER A 7 4.72 -8.38 -27.35
C SER A 7 4.29 -6.98 -26.91
N MET A 8 3.01 -6.65 -27.08
CA MET A 8 2.50 -5.37 -26.58
C MET A 8 2.70 -5.37 -25.07
N SER A 9 3.38 -4.35 -24.54
CA SER A 9 3.54 -4.17 -23.11
C SER A 9 2.17 -4.13 -22.40
N TYR A 10 2.06 -4.78 -21.26
CA TYR A 10 0.81 -4.90 -20.50
C TYR A 10 0.35 -3.53 -19.94
N LEU A 11 1.30 -2.70 -19.49
CA LEU A 11 1.06 -1.35 -18.96
C LEU A 11 1.55 -0.29 -19.96
N ARG A 12 0.92 -0.21 -21.13
CA ARG A 12 1.26 0.75 -22.17
C ARG A 12 0.08 1.65 -22.50
N PHE A 13 0.35 2.94 -22.59
CA PHE A 13 -0.64 3.98 -22.88
C PHE A 13 -0.18 4.82 -24.07
N GLU A 14 -1.05 4.92 -25.07
CA GLU A 14 -0.76 5.63 -26.31
C GLU A 14 -1.13 7.11 -26.21
N LYS A 15 -0.69 7.87 -27.22
CA LYS A 15 -0.87 9.32 -27.33
C LYS A 15 -2.29 9.79 -27.01
N ALA A 16 -3.31 9.10 -27.49
CA ALA A 16 -4.71 9.52 -27.31
C ALA A 16 -5.08 9.64 -25.84
N LEU A 17 -4.70 8.66 -25.03
CA LEU A 17 -4.91 8.67 -23.57
C LEU A 17 -4.00 9.69 -22.88
N MET A 18 -2.72 9.72 -23.23
CA MET A 18 -1.73 10.57 -22.57
C MET A 18 -2.01 12.06 -22.74
N THR A 19 -2.56 12.46 -23.90
CA THR A 19 -2.92 13.86 -24.18
C THR A 19 -4.29 14.28 -23.63
N ASN A 20 -5.11 13.33 -23.21
CA ASN A 20 -6.39 13.58 -22.55
C ASN A 20 -6.21 13.61 -21.02
N LEU A 21 -6.29 14.81 -20.41
CA LEU A 21 -6.07 14.98 -18.98
C LEU A 21 -7.16 14.33 -18.11
N GLU A 22 -8.39 14.17 -18.61
CA GLU A 22 -9.46 13.48 -17.89
C GLU A 22 -9.12 11.98 -17.71
N GLU A 23 -8.39 11.41 -18.67
CA GLU A 23 -7.95 10.01 -18.63
C GLU A 23 -6.59 9.82 -17.96
N SER A 24 -5.64 10.72 -18.18
CA SER A 24 -4.26 10.55 -17.72
C SER A 24 -4.04 10.99 -16.25
N LEU A 25 -4.70 12.07 -15.78
CA LEU A 25 -4.53 12.56 -14.41
C LEU A 25 -5.03 11.60 -13.31
N PRO A 26 -6.08 10.79 -13.51
CA PRO A 26 -6.47 9.79 -12.52
C PRO A 26 -5.44 8.67 -12.35
N ARG A 27 -4.56 8.45 -13.32
CA ARG A 27 -3.56 7.39 -13.30
C ARG A 27 -2.29 7.84 -12.62
N GLU A 28 -2.01 7.22 -11.48
CA GLU A 28 -0.84 7.52 -10.65
C GLU A 28 0.22 6.42 -10.80
N LEU A 29 1.45 6.76 -10.50
CA LEU A 29 2.56 5.81 -10.50
C LEU A 29 3.39 5.99 -9.24
N LEU A 30 3.58 4.89 -8.52
CA LEU A 30 4.39 4.81 -7.30
C LEU A 30 5.71 4.11 -7.59
N ARG A 31 6.81 4.68 -7.08
CA ARG A 31 8.14 4.07 -7.02
C ARG A 31 8.67 4.20 -5.60
N THR A 32 9.25 3.15 -5.07
CA THR A 32 9.79 3.16 -3.70
C THR A 32 11.25 2.73 -3.70
N ASN A 33 11.99 3.17 -2.69
CA ASN A 33 13.35 2.67 -2.44
C ASN A 33 13.37 1.46 -1.51
N ARG A 34 12.22 0.97 -1.07
CA ARG A 34 12.08 -0.11 -0.07
C ARG A 34 12.75 0.22 1.28
N SER A 35 12.91 1.51 1.59
CA SER A 35 13.51 2.00 2.84
C SER A 35 12.81 3.25 3.40
N GLY A 36 11.54 3.44 3.03
CA GLY A 36 10.69 4.53 3.52
C GLY A 36 10.55 5.71 2.57
N ALA A 37 11.47 5.94 1.63
CA ALA A 37 11.33 6.97 0.63
C ALA A 37 10.52 6.48 -0.58
N TYR A 38 9.89 7.43 -1.28
CA TYR A 38 9.14 7.14 -2.49
C TYR A 38 9.15 8.31 -3.48
N SER A 39 8.77 8.02 -4.70
CA SER A 39 8.40 8.97 -5.74
C SER A 39 6.99 8.61 -6.23
N CYS A 40 6.11 9.58 -6.28
CA CYS A 40 4.75 9.39 -6.75
C CYS A 40 4.27 10.63 -7.50
N SER A 41 3.66 10.43 -8.65
CA SER A 41 2.99 11.45 -9.45
C SER A 41 1.97 10.79 -10.39
N THR A 42 1.31 11.56 -11.22
CA THR A 42 0.53 11.01 -12.34
C THR A 42 1.43 10.55 -13.47
N ILE A 43 0.92 9.74 -14.39
CA ILE A 43 1.68 9.25 -15.57
C ILE A 43 2.09 10.37 -16.55
N VAL A 44 1.54 11.57 -16.40
CA VAL A 44 1.90 12.78 -17.15
C VAL A 44 2.75 13.76 -16.33
N ASP A 45 3.30 13.32 -15.19
CA ASP A 45 4.12 14.11 -14.26
C ASP A 45 3.44 15.38 -13.71
N CYS A 46 2.11 15.41 -13.64
CA CYS A 46 1.35 16.49 -13.00
C CYS A 46 0.95 16.06 -11.58
N ASN A 47 1.47 16.72 -10.58
CA ASN A 47 1.13 16.42 -9.20
C ASN A 47 -0.31 16.82 -8.87
N THR A 48 -1.10 15.91 -8.32
CA THR A 48 -2.51 16.12 -7.97
C THR A 48 -2.80 15.98 -6.48
N ARG A 49 -1.80 15.56 -5.68
CA ARG A 49 -1.89 15.36 -4.23
C ARG A 49 -0.74 16.04 -3.51
N LYS A 50 -0.94 16.48 -2.27
CA LYS A 50 0.15 16.96 -1.40
C LYS A 50 1.23 15.90 -1.14
N TYR A 51 0.88 14.63 -1.29
CA TYR A 51 1.80 13.48 -1.14
C TYR A 51 2.65 13.23 -2.39
N HIS A 52 2.32 13.85 -3.53
CA HIS A 52 3.10 13.71 -4.75
C HIS A 52 4.42 14.45 -4.67
N GLY A 53 5.45 13.84 -5.22
CA GLY A 53 6.78 14.40 -5.36
C GLY A 53 7.70 13.46 -6.11
N LEU A 54 8.72 14.03 -6.74
CA LEU A 54 9.76 13.27 -7.44
C LEU A 54 10.74 12.63 -6.44
N LEU A 55 11.05 13.32 -5.34
CA LEU A 55 11.84 12.79 -4.23
C LEU A 55 11.15 13.13 -2.91
N VAL A 56 10.59 12.10 -2.27
CA VAL A 56 9.90 12.19 -0.98
C VAL A 56 10.60 11.24 -0.02
N VAL A 57 11.15 11.78 1.06
CA VAL A 57 12.03 11.04 1.97
C VAL A 57 11.60 11.20 3.42
N PRO A 58 11.83 10.19 4.29
CA PRO A 58 11.71 10.38 5.73
C PRO A 58 12.81 11.32 6.22
N VAL A 59 12.46 12.23 7.14
CA VAL A 59 13.40 13.13 7.81
C VAL A 59 13.24 12.99 9.32
N PRO A 60 13.78 11.91 9.92
CA PRO A 60 13.57 11.60 11.34
C PRO A 60 14.07 12.67 12.30
N GLU A 61 14.94 13.54 11.85
CA GLU A 61 15.42 14.69 12.62
C GLU A 61 14.34 15.76 12.85
N LEU A 62 13.33 15.81 11.99
CA LEU A 62 12.21 16.76 12.10
C LEU A 62 10.98 16.14 12.75
N ASP A 63 10.54 15.01 12.23
CA ASP A 63 9.35 14.29 12.72
C ASP A 63 9.31 12.86 12.16
N ASP A 64 8.21 12.15 12.41
CA ASP A 64 8.00 10.77 11.92
C ASP A 64 7.25 10.73 10.57
N GLU A 65 7.26 11.83 9.80
CA GLU A 65 6.60 11.91 8.49
C GLU A 65 7.59 11.89 7.34
N ASN A 66 7.07 11.66 6.14
CA ASN A 66 7.82 11.89 4.91
C ASN A 66 7.75 13.36 4.50
N HIS A 67 8.79 13.82 3.82
CA HIS A 67 8.94 15.20 3.35
C HIS A 67 9.23 15.24 1.86
N VAL A 68 8.54 16.13 1.14
CA VAL A 68 8.79 16.38 -0.27
C VAL A 68 9.97 17.35 -0.37
N LEU A 69 11.10 16.88 -0.85
CA LEU A 69 12.27 17.73 -1.13
C LEU A 69 12.20 18.29 -2.55
N LEU A 70 12.09 17.41 -3.54
CA LEU A 70 11.93 17.74 -4.95
C LEU A 70 10.52 17.36 -5.42
N SER A 71 9.71 18.36 -5.74
CA SER A 71 8.34 18.17 -6.20
C SER A 71 8.31 17.63 -7.63
N SER A 72 9.06 18.27 -8.54
CA SER A 72 9.17 17.88 -9.95
C SER A 72 10.45 18.40 -10.59
N LEU A 73 10.77 17.88 -11.77
CA LEU A 73 11.85 18.34 -12.64
C LEU A 73 11.28 18.53 -14.04
N ASP A 74 11.20 19.78 -14.49
CA ASP A 74 10.64 20.11 -15.80
C ASP A 74 11.72 20.16 -16.87
N PRO A 75 11.74 19.22 -17.85
CA PRO A 75 12.64 19.30 -18.97
C PRO A 75 12.09 20.23 -20.07
N THR A 76 13.01 20.97 -20.71
CA THR A 76 12.71 21.77 -21.89
C THR A 76 13.66 21.35 -23.01
N VAL A 77 13.12 21.10 -24.18
CA VAL A 77 13.90 20.85 -25.42
C VAL A 77 14.05 22.16 -26.15
N ILE A 78 15.30 22.50 -26.51
CA ILE A 78 15.62 23.73 -27.24
C ILE A 78 16.25 23.37 -28.59
N GLN A 79 15.66 23.87 -29.67
CA GLN A 79 16.15 23.74 -31.03
C GLN A 79 15.91 25.02 -31.81
N HIS A 80 16.95 25.50 -32.53
CA HIS A 80 16.86 26.72 -33.37
C HIS A 80 16.30 27.94 -32.61
N GLY A 81 16.58 28.04 -31.29
CA GLY A 81 16.04 29.09 -30.43
C GLY A 81 14.58 28.89 -29.99
N ALA A 82 13.89 27.88 -30.47
CA ALA A 82 12.55 27.53 -30.00
C ALA A 82 12.63 26.63 -28.76
N GLU A 83 11.85 26.99 -27.73
CA GLU A 83 11.79 26.28 -26.46
C GLU A 83 10.48 25.48 -26.34
N PHE A 84 10.61 24.19 -26.04
CA PHE A 84 9.47 23.27 -25.84
C PHE A 84 9.53 22.73 -24.41
N ASN A 85 8.75 23.29 -23.51
CA ASN A 85 8.67 22.84 -22.13
C ASN A 85 7.79 21.61 -22.00
N LEU A 86 8.32 20.52 -21.44
CA LEU A 86 7.64 19.23 -21.27
C LEU A 86 6.97 19.08 -19.90
N GLY A 87 7.05 20.06 -19.03
CA GLY A 87 6.40 20.08 -17.72
C GLY A 87 4.88 20.20 -17.79
N LEU A 88 4.22 19.92 -16.69
CA LEU A 88 2.79 20.05 -16.54
C LEU A 88 2.42 20.35 -15.09
N HIS A 89 1.83 21.51 -14.84
CA HIS A 89 1.32 21.92 -13.52
C HIS A 89 -0.09 22.46 -13.65
N LYS A 90 -0.92 22.23 -12.62
CA LYS A 90 -2.23 22.88 -12.52
C LYS A 90 -2.11 24.14 -11.70
N TYR A 91 -2.60 25.24 -12.23
CA TYR A 91 -2.72 26.53 -11.53
C TYR A 91 -4.18 26.91 -11.32
N GLN A 92 -4.44 27.98 -10.57
CA GLN A 92 -5.78 28.50 -10.30
C GLN A 92 -6.60 28.71 -11.58
N GLY A 93 -7.91 28.52 -11.47
CA GLY A 93 -8.82 28.72 -12.59
C GLY A 93 -8.81 27.60 -13.62
N ASN A 94 -8.47 26.38 -13.22
CA ASN A 94 -8.39 25.22 -14.11
C ASN A 94 -7.36 25.38 -15.26
N ASN A 95 -6.31 26.14 -14.99
CA ASN A 95 -5.24 26.40 -15.95
C ASN A 95 -4.10 25.40 -15.80
N TYR A 96 -3.82 24.65 -16.86
CA TYR A 96 -2.66 23.73 -16.96
C TYR A 96 -1.55 24.39 -17.77
N SER A 97 -0.39 24.58 -17.17
CA SER A 97 0.78 25.22 -17.79
C SER A 97 2.09 24.70 -17.19
N PRO A 98 3.13 24.49 -18.00
CA PRO A 98 3.07 24.35 -19.45
C PRO A 98 2.24 23.13 -19.84
N LYS A 99 2.08 22.89 -21.15
CA LYS A 99 1.23 21.80 -21.65
C LYS A 99 2.08 20.64 -22.23
N GLY A 100 3.10 20.21 -21.49
CA GLY A 100 4.06 19.20 -21.91
C GLY A 100 3.47 17.84 -22.25
N HIS A 101 2.32 17.48 -21.64
CA HIS A 101 1.59 16.25 -21.97
C HIS A 101 1.21 16.13 -23.44
N LYS A 102 1.02 17.24 -24.15
CA LYS A 102 0.70 17.25 -25.60
C LYS A 102 1.82 16.69 -26.49
N TYR A 103 3.04 16.68 -25.97
CA TYR A 103 4.21 16.14 -26.68
C TYR A 103 4.44 14.65 -26.40
N ILE A 104 3.71 14.04 -25.43
CA ILE A 104 3.84 12.64 -25.11
C ILE A 104 3.30 11.79 -26.28
N ARG A 105 4.14 10.88 -26.77
CA ARG A 105 3.81 9.91 -27.81
C ARG A 105 3.25 8.63 -27.22
N GLU A 106 3.89 8.14 -26.17
CA GLU A 106 3.49 6.96 -25.43
C GLU A 106 4.10 6.97 -24.03
N PHE A 107 3.48 6.24 -23.14
CA PHE A 107 3.99 5.88 -21.84
C PHE A 107 3.95 4.36 -21.67
N ASP A 108 5.02 3.80 -21.14
CA ASP A 108 5.17 2.38 -20.88
C ASP A 108 5.71 2.17 -19.47
N CYS A 109 5.20 1.16 -18.74
CA CYS A 109 5.64 0.84 -17.40
C CYS A 109 5.89 -0.66 -17.22
N ASP A 110 6.38 -1.33 -18.25
CA ASP A 110 6.69 -2.76 -18.19
C ASP A 110 7.78 -3.04 -17.17
N THR A 111 9.02 -2.69 -17.45
CA THR A 111 10.14 -2.88 -16.50
C THR A 111 10.41 -1.61 -15.70
N VAL A 112 10.58 -0.49 -16.37
CA VAL A 112 10.73 0.83 -15.75
C VAL A 112 9.81 1.84 -16.42
N PRO A 113 9.27 2.82 -15.69
CA PRO A 113 8.45 3.86 -16.28
C PRO A 113 9.21 4.61 -17.36
N THR A 114 8.67 4.59 -18.56
CA THR A 114 9.28 5.14 -19.76
C THR A 114 8.29 6.05 -20.49
N THR A 115 8.66 7.31 -20.69
CA THR A 115 7.87 8.28 -21.46
C THR A 115 8.61 8.64 -22.75
N LEU A 116 7.92 8.57 -23.87
CA LEU A 116 8.46 9.00 -25.16
C LEU A 116 7.81 10.30 -25.61
N TYR A 117 8.60 11.35 -25.74
CA TYR A 117 8.16 12.66 -26.23
C TYR A 117 8.56 12.86 -27.69
N ARG A 118 7.66 13.47 -28.45
CA ARG A 118 7.95 13.94 -29.81
C ARG A 118 7.63 15.42 -29.93
N VAL A 119 8.64 16.23 -30.17
CA VAL A 119 8.53 17.68 -30.22
C VAL A 119 9.58 18.28 -31.12
N GLY A 120 9.21 19.23 -31.98
CA GLY A 120 10.16 19.98 -32.82
C GLY A 120 11.08 19.11 -33.70
N GLY A 121 10.64 17.93 -34.14
CA GLY A 121 11.48 16.98 -34.90
C GLY A 121 12.41 16.13 -34.01
N VAL A 122 12.34 16.30 -32.68
CA VAL A 122 13.08 15.52 -31.69
C VAL A 122 12.23 14.36 -31.17
N LEU A 123 12.87 13.22 -30.94
CA LEU A 123 12.34 12.10 -30.18
C LEU A 123 13.18 11.92 -28.92
N LEU A 124 12.60 12.27 -27.76
CA LEU A 124 13.25 12.20 -26.45
C LEU A 124 12.58 11.10 -25.60
N LYS A 125 13.40 10.19 -25.07
CA LYS A 125 12.96 9.14 -24.14
C LYS A 125 13.39 9.51 -22.72
N LYS A 126 12.45 9.41 -21.76
CA LYS A 126 12.65 9.56 -20.33
C LYS A 126 12.37 8.25 -19.63
N GLU A 127 13.30 7.76 -18.81
CA GLU A 127 13.19 6.54 -18.01
C GLU A 127 13.51 6.87 -16.56
N VAL A 128 12.75 6.33 -15.60
CA VAL A 128 12.86 6.69 -14.18
C VAL A 128 13.00 5.45 -13.31
N VAL A 129 14.00 5.42 -12.42
CA VAL A 129 14.16 4.42 -11.38
C VAL A 129 14.42 5.08 -10.04
N PHE A 130 13.93 4.48 -8.95
CA PHE A 130 14.34 4.80 -7.60
C PHE A 130 15.38 3.78 -7.16
N GLN A 131 16.55 4.24 -6.72
CA GLN A 131 17.63 3.37 -6.25
C GLN A 131 17.16 2.61 -5.01
N HIS A 132 17.35 1.29 -4.97
CA HIS A 132 16.98 0.49 -3.82
C HIS A 132 17.83 0.88 -2.59
N TYR A 133 17.16 1.05 -1.45
CA TYR A 133 17.72 1.33 -0.12
C TYR A 133 18.48 2.64 0.01
N GLU A 134 18.44 3.49 -1.02
CA GLU A 134 19.04 4.82 -1.02
C GLU A 134 17.97 5.89 -1.30
N ASP A 135 18.11 7.07 -0.72
CA ASP A 135 17.22 8.20 -0.96
C ASP A 135 17.63 8.93 -2.26
N ARG A 136 17.55 8.18 -3.38
CA ARG A 136 18.03 8.64 -4.69
C ARG A 136 17.08 8.26 -5.81
N ILE A 137 16.57 9.28 -6.49
CA ILE A 137 15.86 9.10 -7.76
C ILE A 137 16.84 9.29 -8.92
N LEU A 138 16.76 8.43 -9.92
CA LEU A 138 17.55 8.48 -11.13
C LEU A 138 16.64 8.62 -12.35
N ILE A 139 16.95 9.56 -13.23
CA ILE A 139 16.21 9.76 -14.48
C ILE A 139 17.20 9.74 -15.65
N ARG A 140 16.98 8.85 -16.61
CA ARG A 140 17.73 8.79 -17.85
C ARG A 140 16.95 9.47 -18.97
N TYR A 141 17.54 10.47 -19.59
CA TYR A 141 17.06 11.10 -20.81
C TYR A 141 17.93 10.66 -21.98
N THR A 142 17.31 10.12 -23.03
CA THR A 142 17.98 9.66 -24.25
C THR A 142 17.43 10.41 -25.45
N LEU A 143 18.27 11.12 -26.18
CA LEU A 143 17.90 11.74 -27.46
C LEU A 143 17.90 10.65 -28.54
N VAL A 144 16.74 10.05 -28.76
CA VAL A 144 16.57 8.91 -29.67
C VAL A 144 16.75 9.35 -31.12
N ASP A 145 16.15 10.51 -31.46
CA ASP A 145 16.25 11.08 -32.80
C ASP A 145 16.23 12.62 -32.76
N ALA A 146 17.04 13.25 -33.59
CA ALA A 146 17.06 14.68 -33.81
C ALA A 146 17.72 15.00 -35.16
N HIS A 147 17.24 16.04 -35.84
CA HIS A 147 17.77 16.48 -37.13
C HIS A 147 18.71 17.70 -37.00
N SER A 148 18.82 18.28 -35.82
CA SER A 148 19.62 19.49 -35.56
C SER A 148 20.21 19.48 -34.14
N ALA A 149 21.10 20.43 -33.87
CA ALA A 149 21.64 20.61 -32.53
C ALA A 149 20.52 20.82 -31.52
N THR A 150 20.62 20.11 -30.40
CA THR A 150 19.59 20.08 -29.36
C THR A 150 20.22 20.37 -28.01
N THR A 151 19.59 21.27 -27.25
CA THR A 151 19.95 21.57 -25.87
C THR A 151 18.81 21.15 -24.98
N LEU A 152 19.13 20.55 -23.82
CA LEU A 152 18.17 20.25 -22.77
C LEU A 152 18.36 21.22 -21.62
N ARG A 153 17.24 21.77 -21.14
CA ARG A 153 17.18 22.58 -19.92
C ARG A 153 16.29 21.89 -18.91
N PHE A 154 16.68 21.89 -17.63
CA PHE A 154 15.95 21.26 -16.53
C PHE A 154 15.68 22.27 -15.42
N ARG A 155 14.41 22.47 -15.05
CA ARG A 155 13.99 23.28 -13.89
C ARG A 155 13.54 22.40 -12.75
N PRO A 156 14.27 22.39 -11.61
CA PRO A 156 13.84 21.70 -10.41
C PRO A 156 12.85 22.55 -9.62
N PHE A 157 11.72 21.97 -9.21
CA PHE A 157 10.72 22.57 -8.34
C PHE A 157 10.88 22.02 -6.93
N LEU A 158 11.32 22.86 -6.00
CA LEU A 158 11.62 22.48 -4.62
C LEU A 158 10.46 22.78 -3.69
N ALA A 159 10.20 21.90 -2.75
CA ALA A 159 9.15 22.04 -1.74
C ALA A 159 9.71 22.11 -0.31
N PHE A 160 10.53 21.16 0.11
CA PHE A 160 11.10 21.07 1.46
C PHE A 160 10.01 21.22 2.54
N ARG A 161 9.02 20.33 2.49
CA ARG A 161 7.87 20.35 3.39
C ARG A 161 7.39 18.94 3.75
N SER A 162 6.73 18.81 4.89
CA SER A 162 6.00 17.59 5.22
C SER A 162 4.92 17.28 4.17
N VAL A 163 4.67 15.99 3.92
CA VAL A 163 3.55 15.54 3.08
C VAL A 163 2.18 15.93 3.66
N ARG A 164 2.12 16.39 4.90
CA ARG A 164 0.87 16.81 5.58
C ARG A 164 0.51 18.27 5.33
N GLN A 165 1.45 19.10 4.88
CA GLN A 165 1.29 20.55 4.77
C GLN A 165 1.66 21.04 3.38
N PHE A 166 1.21 22.23 3.05
CA PHE A 166 1.69 23.00 1.91
C PHE A 166 2.53 24.18 2.39
N THR A 167 3.42 24.65 1.50
CA THR A 167 4.28 25.81 1.76
C THR A 167 3.96 26.91 0.74
N HIS A 168 4.04 28.17 1.19
CA HIS A 168 3.89 29.34 0.34
C HIS A 168 5.18 30.14 0.34
N GLU A 169 5.33 31.04 -0.63
CA GLU A 169 6.46 31.96 -0.71
C GLU A 169 6.70 32.63 0.66
N ASN A 170 7.95 32.62 1.09
CA ASN A 170 8.33 33.18 2.38
C ASN A 170 9.79 33.69 2.35
N THR A 171 10.14 34.49 3.34
CA THR A 171 11.49 35.07 3.47
C THR A 171 12.48 34.21 4.26
N VAL A 172 12.01 33.13 4.88
CA VAL A 172 12.83 32.22 5.68
C VAL A 172 13.56 31.19 4.79
N ALA A 173 12.98 30.88 3.64
CA ALA A 173 13.56 29.94 2.69
C ALA A 173 14.95 30.41 2.22
N SER A 174 15.97 29.60 2.45
CA SER A 174 17.32 29.87 1.93
C SER A 174 17.32 29.79 0.41
N ARG A 175 18.00 30.74 -0.22
CA ARG A 175 18.26 30.75 -1.66
C ARG A 175 19.69 30.31 -2.00
N GLU A 176 20.45 29.90 -0.99
CA GLU A 176 21.85 29.50 -1.15
C GLU A 176 21.95 28.13 -1.82
N TYR A 177 22.99 27.99 -2.61
CA TYR A 177 23.39 26.72 -3.19
C TYR A 177 24.91 26.62 -3.19
N ALA A 178 25.44 25.42 -3.29
CA ALA A 178 26.85 25.17 -3.49
C ALA A 178 27.03 24.29 -4.73
N GLU A 179 28.07 24.63 -5.53
CA GLU A 179 28.47 23.80 -6.66
C GLU A 179 29.01 22.45 -6.17
N VAL A 180 28.63 21.39 -6.87
CA VAL A 180 29.19 20.04 -6.72
C VAL A 180 29.53 19.51 -8.11
N THR A 181 30.25 18.39 -8.18
CA THR A 181 30.60 17.79 -9.48
C THR A 181 29.36 17.58 -10.34
N ASN A 182 29.31 18.25 -11.49
CA ASN A 182 28.22 18.19 -12.46
C ASN A 182 26.82 18.51 -11.86
N GLY A 183 26.74 19.51 -11.00
CA GLY A 183 25.47 19.90 -10.40
C GLY A 183 25.62 20.86 -9.23
N ILE A 184 24.56 20.90 -8.41
CA ILE A 184 24.52 21.73 -7.20
C ILE A 184 23.96 20.92 -6.02
N LYS A 185 24.19 21.43 -4.81
CA LYS A 185 23.42 21.08 -3.61
C LYS A 185 22.77 22.31 -3.01
N THR A 186 21.59 22.13 -2.42
CA THR A 186 20.83 23.19 -1.76
C THR A 186 20.00 22.64 -0.61
N CYS A 187 19.64 23.50 0.34
CA CYS A 187 18.73 23.20 1.43
C CYS A 187 17.92 24.45 1.74
N MET A 188 16.57 24.36 1.68
CA MET A 188 15.71 25.53 1.88
C MET A 188 15.53 25.92 3.35
N TYR A 189 15.52 24.95 4.26
CA TYR A 189 15.23 25.19 5.68
C TYR A 189 16.14 24.39 6.59
N ALA A 190 16.48 24.96 7.74
CA ALA A 190 17.28 24.28 8.78
C ALA A 190 16.59 22.97 9.24
N GLY A 191 17.39 21.96 9.52
CA GLY A 191 16.92 20.63 9.95
C GLY A 191 16.62 19.65 8.81
N TYR A 192 16.54 20.13 7.57
CA TYR A 192 16.46 19.27 6.40
C TYR A 192 17.85 18.79 5.94
N PRO A 193 17.93 17.62 5.29
CA PRO A 193 19.15 17.23 4.59
C PRO A 193 19.39 18.11 3.36
N ASP A 194 20.65 18.20 2.93
CA ASP A 194 20.98 18.79 1.64
C ASP A 194 20.34 17.98 0.50
N LEU A 195 19.80 18.65 -0.50
CA LEU A 195 19.39 18.05 -1.77
C LEU A 195 20.49 18.21 -2.80
N TYR A 196 21.09 17.09 -3.20
CA TYR A 196 22.07 17.02 -4.29
C TYR A 196 21.37 16.76 -5.61
N MET A 197 21.60 17.60 -6.61
CA MET A 197 21.11 17.46 -7.97
C MET A 197 22.31 17.42 -8.91
N GLN A 198 22.61 16.24 -9.46
CA GLN A 198 23.82 15.97 -10.22
C GLN A 198 23.53 15.23 -11.54
N PHE A 199 24.38 15.42 -12.53
CA PHE A 199 24.24 14.82 -13.86
C PHE A 199 25.45 13.93 -14.21
N SER A 200 25.25 12.97 -15.11
CA SER A 200 26.30 12.08 -15.60
C SER A 200 27.33 12.77 -16.52
N LYS A 201 27.09 14.02 -16.90
CA LYS A 201 28.02 14.83 -17.68
C LYS A 201 28.05 16.26 -17.14
N LYS A 202 29.04 17.04 -17.57
CA LYS A 202 29.14 18.45 -17.21
C LYS A 202 27.88 19.22 -17.62
N VAL A 203 27.38 20.03 -16.71
CA VAL A 203 26.18 20.85 -16.86
C VAL A 203 26.50 22.28 -16.44
N GLU A 204 25.85 23.25 -17.06
CA GLU A 204 25.83 24.64 -16.61
C GLU A 204 24.61 24.83 -15.70
N PHE A 205 24.81 25.44 -14.52
CA PHE A 205 23.71 25.87 -13.67
C PHE A 205 23.55 27.38 -13.75
N VAL A 206 22.40 27.85 -14.17
CA VAL A 206 22.04 29.26 -14.23
C VAL A 206 21.18 29.61 -13.04
N PHE A 207 21.71 30.38 -12.11
CA PHE A 207 20.99 30.86 -10.93
C PHE A 207 19.96 31.91 -11.34
N GLN A 208 18.69 31.53 -11.26
CA GLN A 208 17.54 32.38 -11.59
C GLN A 208 16.40 32.08 -10.64
N PRO A 209 16.52 32.48 -9.37
CA PRO A 209 15.56 32.08 -8.33
C PRO A 209 14.20 32.75 -8.52
N ASP A 210 13.13 31.97 -8.46
CA ASP A 210 11.76 32.44 -8.50
C ASP A 210 10.82 31.52 -7.72
N TRP A 211 9.67 32.04 -7.33
CA TRP A 211 8.55 31.29 -6.77
C TRP A 211 7.46 31.08 -7.82
N TYR A 212 7.09 29.84 -8.04
CA TYR A 212 5.95 29.48 -8.87
C TYR A 212 4.72 29.36 -7.98
N ARG A 213 3.83 30.36 -8.07
CA ARG A 213 2.74 30.61 -7.11
C ARG A 213 1.45 29.96 -7.56
N GLY A 214 0.66 29.48 -6.59
CA GLY A 214 -0.70 29.01 -6.80
C GLY A 214 -0.78 27.70 -7.57
N VAL A 215 0.18 26.78 -7.38
CA VAL A 215 0.07 25.42 -7.88
C VAL A 215 -1.03 24.68 -7.13
N GLU A 216 -1.98 24.10 -7.85
CA GLU A 216 -3.16 23.44 -7.27
C GLU A 216 -3.09 21.91 -7.32
N TYR A 217 -3.68 21.30 -6.31
CA TYR A 217 -3.76 19.85 -6.12
C TYR A 217 -5.23 19.40 -6.07
N PRO A 218 -5.84 19.02 -7.20
CA PRO A 218 -7.28 18.76 -7.28
C PRO A 218 -7.76 17.62 -6.38
N LYS A 219 -6.92 16.61 -6.12
CA LYS A 219 -7.27 15.52 -5.21
C LYS A 219 -7.40 15.96 -3.75
N GLU A 220 -6.65 16.98 -3.33
CA GLU A 220 -6.82 17.56 -1.99
C GLU A 220 -8.08 18.42 -1.93
N GLN A 221 -8.39 19.13 -2.98
CA GLN A 221 -9.64 19.91 -3.09
C GLN A 221 -10.88 19.00 -3.01
N GLU A 222 -10.90 17.89 -3.77
CA GLU A 222 -11.97 16.88 -3.72
C GLU A 222 -12.19 16.33 -2.29
N ARG A 223 -11.13 16.27 -1.48
CA ARG A 223 -11.13 15.78 -0.10
C ARG A 223 -11.43 16.87 0.94
N GLY A 224 -11.65 18.10 0.52
CA GLY A 224 -11.98 19.23 1.41
C GLY A 224 -10.79 19.80 2.19
N TYR A 225 -9.57 19.61 1.71
CA TYR A 225 -8.35 20.13 2.32
C TYR A 225 -7.83 21.37 1.59
N ALA A 226 -6.89 22.08 2.22
CA ALA A 226 -6.04 23.05 1.52
C ALA A 226 -5.41 22.38 0.29
N SER A 227 -5.42 23.06 -0.86
CA SER A 227 -5.12 22.45 -2.14
C SER A 227 -4.17 23.23 -3.03
N ASN A 228 -3.48 24.24 -2.49
CA ASN A 228 -2.51 25.04 -3.27
C ASN A 228 -1.22 25.28 -2.48
N GLU A 229 -0.13 25.43 -3.21
CA GLU A 229 1.16 25.83 -2.66
C GLU A 229 1.95 26.67 -3.67
N ASP A 230 3.03 27.26 -3.17
CA ASP A 230 4.04 27.90 -4.00
C ASP A 230 5.31 27.03 -3.97
N LEU A 231 5.91 26.83 -5.14
CA LEU A 231 7.13 26.03 -5.29
C LEU A 231 8.32 26.92 -5.64
N TYR A 232 9.43 26.69 -4.98
CA TYR A 232 10.66 27.44 -5.22
C TYR A 232 11.50 26.78 -6.33
N VAL A 233 11.95 27.57 -7.28
CA VAL A 233 12.86 27.18 -8.36
C VAL A 233 14.15 27.98 -8.25
N PRO A 234 15.30 27.39 -7.93
CA PRO A 234 16.57 28.12 -7.76
C PRO A 234 17.16 28.61 -9.10
N GLY A 235 16.72 28.05 -10.20
CA GLY A 235 17.22 28.30 -11.53
C GLY A 235 17.07 27.09 -12.42
N TYR A 236 17.97 26.90 -13.36
CA TYR A 236 17.91 25.76 -14.27
C TYR A 236 19.30 25.22 -14.62
N PHE A 237 19.31 23.95 -14.99
CA PHE A 237 20.48 23.29 -15.57
C PHE A 237 20.37 23.25 -17.10
N GLU A 238 21.47 23.47 -17.81
CA GLU A 238 21.45 23.45 -19.28
C GLU A 238 22.66 22.69 -19.82
N MET A 239 22.42 21.88 -20.86
CA MET A 239 23.49 21.14 -21.54
C MET A 239 23.06 20.69 -22.92
N ASP A 240 24.03 20.63 -23.83
CA ASP A 240 23.81 20.05 -25.16
C ASP A 240 23.76 18.53 -25.10
N ILE A 241 22.93 17.96 -25.96
CA ILE A 241 22.77 16.51 -26.13
C ILE A 241 22.81 16.14 -27.63
N LYS A 242 23.49 15.04 -27.96
CA LYS A 242 23.63 14.55 -29.32
C LYS A 242 22.65 13.38 -29.55
N LYS A 243 22.23 13.17 -30.79
CA LYS A 243 21.47 12.00 -31.21
C LYS A 243 22.17 10.72 -30.76
N GLY A 244 21.41 9.82 -30.10
CA GLY A 244 21.90 8.58 -29.50
C GLY A 244 22.56 8.74 -28.13
N GLU A 245 22.76 9.95 -27.65
CA GLU A 245 23.34 10.19 -26.31
C GLU A 245 22.28 10.03 -25.23
N SER A 246 22.73 9.51 -24.09
CA SER A 246 21.93 9.46 -22.84
C SER A 246 22.60 10.28 -21.74
N ILE A 247 21.78 10.97 -20.96
CA ILE A 247 22.18 11.73 -19.76
C ILE A 247 21.39 11.14 -18.58
N VAL A 248 22.06 10.93 -17.43
CA VAL A 248 21.40 10.51 -16.20
C VAL A 248 21.43 11.67 -15.20
N PHE A 249 20.25 12.05 -14.70
CA PHE A 249 20.05 12.95 -13.58
C PHE A 249 19.90 12.16 -12.29
N SER A 250 20.49 12.64 -11.21
CA SER A 250 20.36 12.12 -9.86
C SER A 250 19.91 13.22 -8.93
N ALA A 251 18.80 13.01 -8.21
CA ALA A 251 18.43 13.80 -7.04
C ALA A 251 18.48 12.92 -5.79
N SER A 252 19.18 13.37 -4.74
CA SER A 252 19.43 12.56 -3.55
C SER A 252 19.77 13.42 -2.34
N THR A 253 19.65 12.84 -1.15
CA THR A 253 20.14 13.42 0.11
C THR A 253 21.65 13.24 0.33
N SER A 254 22.33 12.60 -0.62
CA SER A 254 23.79 12.39 -0.59
C SER A 254 24.43 12.61 -1.96
N ALA A 255 25.67 13.07 -1.96
CA ALA A 255 26.45 13.21 -3.20
C ALA A 255 26.72 11.85 -3.86
N CYS A 256 26.91 11.87 -5.19
CA CYS A 256 27.30 10.68 -5.94
C CYS A 256 28.52 10.90 -6.81
N LYS A 257 29.17 9.80 -7.20
CA LYS A 257 30.22 9.80 -8.21
C LYS A 257 29.58 9.85 -9.59
N THR A 258 29.54 11.02 -10.19
CA THR A 258 28.82 11.30 -11.45
C THR A 258 29.25 10.46 -12.63
N THR A 259 30.52 10.04 -12.71
CA THR A 259 31.03 9.12 -13.74
C THR A 259 30.42 7.71 -13.67
N GLY A 260 29.88 7.31 -12.53
CA GLY A 260 29.22 6.02 -12.32
C GLY A 260 27.71 6.03 -12.57
N LEU A 261 27.07 7.19 -12.77
CA LEU A 261 25.60 7.30 -12.81
C LEU A 261 24.95 6.48 -13.91
N LYS A 262 25.54 6.41 -15.11
CA LYS A 262 25.00 5.61 -16.21
C LYS A 262 25.03 4.12 -15.89
N LYS A 263 26.11 3.66 -15.27
CA LYS A 263 26.26 2.26 -14.82
C LYS A 263 25.25 1.95 -13.71
N LEU A 264 25.19 2.81 -12.70
CA LEU A 264 24.23 2.69 -11.60
C LEU A 264 22.78 2.62 -12.09
N PHE A 265 22.40 3.48 -13.03
CA PHE A 265 21.07 3.45 -13.62
C PHE A 265 20.77 2.10 -14.29
N GLN A 266 21.72 1.56 -15.04
CA GLN A 266 21.53 0.29 -15.73
C GLN A 266 21.46 -0.89 -14.75
N GLU A 267 22.30 -0.90 -13.72
CA GLU A 267 22.24 -1.91 -12.64
C GLU A 267 20.87 -1.91 -11.97
N GLU A 268 20.33 -0.72 -11.64
CA GLU A 268 18.98 -0.62 -11.07
C GLU A 268 17.87 -1.11 -12.05
N VAL A 269 18.02 -0.87 -13.35
CA VAL A 269 17.08 -1.39 -14.36
C VAL A 269 17.15 -2.92 -14.42
N ASP A 270 18.36 -3.48 -14.41
CA ASP A 270 18.60 -4.92 -14.55
C ASP A 270 18.04 -5.71 -13.34
N GLU A 271 17.90 -5.07 -12.19
CA GLU A 271 17.27 -5.64 -10.99
C GLU A 271 15.72 -5.59 -11.02
N ARG A 272 15.11 -4.90 -11.98
CA ARG A 272 13.65 -4.77 -12.04
C ARG A 272 13.00 -5.96 -12.74
N SER A 273 11.96 -6.50 -12.12
CA SER A 273 11.11 -7.51 -12.74
C SER A 273 10.04 -6.85 -13.63
N PRO A 274 9.71 -7.43 -14.79
CA PRO A 274 8.68 -6.88 -15.67
C PRO A 274 7.28 -6.98 -15.05
N ARG A 275 6.39 -6.08 -15.46
CA ARG A 275 4.95 -6.03 -15.14
C ARG A 275 4.15 -6.43 -16.37
N ASP A 276 4.44 -7.58 -16.94
CA ASP A 276 3.91 -8.07 -18.23
C ASP A 276 2.58 -8.81 -18.11
N ASN A 277 2.06 -8.98 -16.89
CA ASN A 277 0.78 -9.60 -16.59
C ASN A 277 0.27 -9.20 -15.19
N PHE A 278 -0.96 -9.57 -14.87
CA PHE A 278 -1.61 -9.27 -13.61
C PHE A 278 -0.81 -9.76 -12.38
N PHE A 279 -0.38 -11.01 -12.40
CA PHE A 279 0.39 -11.59 -11.29
C PHE A 279 1.72 -10.86 -11.08
N HIS A 280 2.48 -10.60 -12.14
CA HIS A 280 3.75 -9.87 -12.03
C HIS A 280 3.57 -8.41 -11.59
N CYS A 281 2.46 -7.76 -11.93
CA CYS A 281 2.10 -6.46 -11.34
C CYS A 281 1.94 -6.55 -9.83
N LEU A 282 1.19 -7.55 -9.35
CA LEU A 282 0.97 -7.75 -7.92
C LEU A 282 2.25 -8.12 -7.16
N VAL A 283 3.14 -8.91 -7.75
CA VAL A 283 4.46 -9.23 -7.16
C VAL A 283 5.31 -7.95 -7.02
N ASN A 284 5.34 -7.11 -8.05
CA ASN A 284 6.02 -5.81 -7.98
C ASN A 284 5.39 -4.90 -6.91
N ALA A 285 4.05 -4.89 -6.78
CA ALA A 285 3.36 -4.15 -5.74
C ALA A 285 3.69 -4.70 -4.33
N ALA A 286 3.76 -6.02 -4.17
CA ALA A 286 4.16 -6.66 -2.91
C ALA A 286 5.54 -6.19 -2.45
N HIS A 287 6.51 -6.15 -3.36
CA HIS A 287 7.85 -5.66 -3.07
C HIS A 287 7.90 -4.18 -2.65
N GLN A 288 6.94 -3.35 -3.06
CA GLN A 288 6.89 -1.96 -2.62
C GLN A 288 6.50 -1.80 -1.15
N PHE A 289 5.77 -2.77 -0.58
CA PHE A 289 5.44 -2.77 0.85
C PHE A 289 6.56 -3.31 1.73
N HIS A 290 7.52 -4.04 1.15
CA HIS A 290 8.72 -4.48 1.87
C HIS A 290 9.56 -3.26 2.24
N ASN A 291 9.84 -3.09 3.53
CA ASN A 291 10.59 -1.94 4.03
C ASN A 291 11.77 -2.40 4.88
N ARG A 292 12.97 -1.93 4.52
CA ARG A 292 14.22 -2.21 5.23
C ARG A 292 14.76 -0.93 5.84
N THR A 293 14.99 -0.94 7.15
CA THR A 293 15.64 0.18 7.82
C THR A 293 17.17 0.11 7.73
N LYS A 294 17.84 1.22 8.10
CA LYS A 294 19.32 1.25 8.21
C LYS A 294 19.90 0.25 9.21
N LYS A 295 19.10 -0.18 10.20
CA LYS A 295 19.47 -1.22 11.18
C LYS A 295 19.22 -2.64 10.67
N ASP A 296 18.95 -2.82 9.40
CA ASP A 296 18.63 -4.08 8.76
C ASP A 296 17.34 -4.77 9.26
N GLU A 297 16.49 -4.02 9.95
CA GLU A 297 15.16 -4.47 10.35
C GLU A 297 14.24 -4.53 9.13
N ARG A 298 13.30 -5.49 9.12
CA ARG A 298 12.32 -5.67 8.05
C ARG A 298 10.91 -5.42 8.54
N TYR A 299 10.15 -4.70 7.73
CA TYR A 299 8.78 -4.29 8.02
C TYR A 299 7.90 -4.48 6.80
N ILE A 300 6.59 -4.55 7.04
CA ILE A 300 5.56 -4.38 6.01
C ILE A 300 4.92 -3.01 6.19
N LEU A 301 5.00 -2.16 5.17
CA LEU A 301 4.27 -0.90 5.14
C LEU A 301 2.80 -1.17 4.79
N ALA A 302 1.86 -0.62 5.56
CA ALA A 302 0.43 -0.92 5.38
C ALA A 302 -0.15 -0.36 4.08
N GLY A 303 0.38 0.76 3.59
CA GLY A 303 -0.09 1.37 2.33
C GLY A 303 0.49 2.74 2.05
N TYR A 304 0.49 3.10 0.78
CA TYR A 304 0.98 4.38 0.28
C TYR A 304 -0.17 5.33 -0.06
N PRO A 305 -0.01 6.64 0.15
CA PRO A 305 1.22 7.31 0.59
C PRO A 305 1.26 7.66 2.08
N TRP A 306 0.25 7.33 2.90
CA TRP A 306 0.14 7.86 4.28
C TRP A 306 0.13 6.84 5.40
N PHE A 307 0.04 5.54 5.11
CA PHE A 307 0.10 4.52 6.15
C PHE A 307 1.54 4.20 6.55
N LYS A 308 1.69 3.74 7.79
CA LYS A 308 2.95 3.28 8.37
C LYS A 308 2.93 1.76 8.56
N CYS A 309 3.92 1.21 9.26
CA CYS A 309 3.98 -0.20 9.60
C CYS A 309 3.07 -0.46 10.80
N ARG A 310 1.89 -1.00 10.58
CA ARG A 310 0.90 -1.34 11.59
C ARG A 310 0.91 -2.84 11.87
N ALA A 311 0.77 -3.24 13.12
CA ALA A 311 0.88 -4.64 13.52
C ALA A 311 -0.20 -5.54 12.89
N ARG A 312 -1.47 -5.13 12.93
CA ARG A 312 -2.58 -5.88 12.29
C ARG A 312 -2.33 -6.07 10.81
N ASP A 313 -2.05 -4.98 10.12
CA ASP A 313 -1.79 -4.98 8.66
C ASP A 313 -0.59 -5.86 8.31
N THR A 314 0.46 -5.83 9.14
CA THR A 314 1.63 -6.68 8.97
C THR A 314 1.25 -8.16 9.00
N PHE A 315 0.57 -8.63 10.05
CA PHE A 315 0.27 -10.06 10.18
C PHE A 315 -0.76 -10.56 9.16
N ILE A 316 -1.76 -9.74 8.80
CA ILE A 316 -2.73 -10.10 7.75
C ILE A 316 -2.05 -10.15 6.37
N SER A 317 -1.15 -9.20 6.08
CA SER A 317 -0.52 -9.08 4.77
C SER A 317 0.66 -10.04 4.56
N LEU A 318 1.35 -10.39 5.64
CA LEU A 318 2.64 -11.09 5.57
C LEU A 318 2.59 -12.38 4.76
N PRO A 319 1.60 -13.30 4.95
CA PRO A 319 1.55 -14.52 4.14
C PRO A 319 1.44 -14.25 2.63
N GLY A 320 0.52 -13.37 2.23
CA GLY A 320 0.29 -13.06 0.81
C GLY A 320 1.44 -12.30 0.16
N LEU A 321 2.09 -11.37 0.89
CA LEU A 321 3.19 -10.56 0.36
C LEU A 321 4.55 -11.28 0.37
N THR A 322 4.63 -12.49 0.90
CA THR A 322 5.88 -13.25 1.01
C THR A 322 5.71 -14.71 0.59
N LEU A 323 4.95 -15.51 1.34
CA LEU A 323 4.79 -16.95 1.08
C LEU A 323 4.13 -17.23 -0.28
N SER A 324 3.12 -16.45 -0.65
CA SER A 324 2.41 -16.62 -1.94
C SER A 324 3.24 -16.21 -3.17
N ILE A 325 4.41 -15.61 -2.96
CA ILE A 325 5.38 -15.27 -4.01
C ILE A 325 6.74 -15.95 -3.81
N GLU A 326 6.76 -17.03 -3.02
CA GLU A 326 7.95 -17.89 -2.76
C GLU A 326 9.11 -17.12 -2.07
N GLU A 327 8.82 -16.11 -1.24
CA GLU A 327 9.81 -15.34 -0.48
C GLU A 327 9.76 -15.67 1.02
N GLU A 328 9.93 -16.95 1.36
CA GLU A 328 9.90 -17.43 2.75
C GLU A 328 10.93 -16.72 3.64
N ASP A 329 12.13 -16.47 3.13
CA ASP A 329 13.18 -15.77 3.89
C ASP A 329 12.74 -14.36 4.32
N TYR A 330 11.99 -13.65 3.48
CA TYR A 330 11.50 -12.32 3.84
C TYR A 330 10.41 -12.40 4.92
N PHE A 331 9.54 -13.43 4.87
CA PHE A 331 8.60 -13.71 5.97
C PHE A 331 9.34 -13.83 7.29
N GLU A 332 10.39 -14.65 7.35
CA GLU A 332 11.17 -14.90 8.56
C GLU A 332 11.83 -13.63 9.09
N LEU A 333 12.41 -12.80 8.22
CA LEU A 333 13.04 -11.53 8.60
C LEU A 333 12.05 -10.52 9.16
N VAL A 334 10.84 -10.43 8.60
CA VAL A 334 9.79 -9.57 9.16
C VAL A 334 9.32 -10.11 10.50
N MET A 335 9.16 -11.43 10.63
CA MET A 335 8.77 -12.06 11.89
C MET A 335 9.82 -11.84 12.98
N GLU A 336 11.10 -11.81 12.67
CA GLU A 336 12.17 -11.49 13.63
C GLU A 336 11.95 -10.12 14.29
N THR A 337 11.68 -9.10 13.46
CA THR A 337 11.38 -7.74 13.92
C THR A 337 10.06 -7.69 14.71
N ALA A 338 9.01 -8.32 14.19
CA ALA A 338 7.69 -8.35 14.80
C ALA A 338 7.67 -9.10 16.14
N MET A 339 8.36 -10.24 16.23
CA MET A 339 8.47 -11.02 17.47
C MET A 339 9.14 -10.23 18.59
N ARG A 340 10.22 -9.50 18.28
CA ARG A 340 10.85 -8.61 19.26
C ARG A 340 9.85 -7.61 19.82
N ALA A 341 9.10 -6.94 18.94
CA ALA A 341 8.06 -5.98 19.34
C ALA A 341 6.95 -6.64 20.16
N LEU A 342 6.51 -7.85 19.80
CA LEU A 342 5.50 -8.58 20.58
C LEU A 342 6.00 -8.95 21.97
N TYR A 343 7.22 -9.42 22.12
CA TYR A 343 7.80 -9.74 23.42
C TYR A 343 8.03 -8.50 24.28
N GLU A 344 8.47 -7.39 23.69
CA GLU A 344 8.56 -6.10 24.38
C GLU A 344 7.18 -5.66 24.90
N PHE A 345 6.15 -5.73 24.04
CA PHE A 345 4.77 -5.43 24.42
C PHE A 345 4.26 -6.33 25.54
N MET A 346 4.37 -7.65 25.40
CA MET A 346 3.91 -8.62 26.42
C MET A 346 4.65 -8.48 27.75
N ALA A 347 5.88 -7.98 27.73
CA ALA A 347 6.67 -7.68 28.92
C ALA A 347 6.42 -6.28 29.50
N GLY A 348 5.54 -5.47 28.89
CA GLY A 348 5.30 -4.10 29.30
C GLY A 348 6.50 -3.15 29.11
N LYS A 349 7.37 -3.46 28.14
CA LYS A 349 8.56 -2.66 27.82
C LYS A 349 8.27 -1.69 26.68
N PRO A 350 8.99 -0.56 26.59
CA PRO A 350 8.95 0.30 25.41
C PRO A 350 9.38 -0.46 24.16
N LEU A 351 8.71 -0.20 23.03
CA LEU A 351 9.05 -0.81 21.75
C LEU A 351 10.32 -0.21 21.17
N THR A 352 11.23 -1.05 20.71
CA THR A 352 12.42 -0.64 19.96
C THR A 352 12.16 -0.63 18.44
N ALA A 353 11.23 -1.45 17.97
CA ALA A 353 10.79 -1.51 16.58
C ALA A 353 9.70 -0.46 16.29
N LYS A 354 9.71 0.09 15.07
CA LYS A 354 8.68 1.05 14.61
C LYS A 354 7.47 0.33 14.04
N ILE A 355 6.79 -0.44 14.89
CA ILE A 355 5.50 -1.08 14.57
C ILE A 355 4.41 -0.41 15.42
N TYR A 356 3.43 0.17 14.75
CA TYR A 356 2.33 0.90 15.40
C TYR A 356 1.17 -0.03 15.74
N GLU A 357 0.37 0.37 16.73
CA GLU A 357 -0.88 -0.30 17.11
C GLU A 357 -0.69 -1.78 17.52
N ILE A 358 0.45 -2.12 18.14
CA ILE A 358 0.72 -3.49 18.59
C ILE A 358 -0.20 -3.92 19.76
N ASP A 359 -0.75 -2.97 20.48
CA ASP A 359 -1.67 -3.14 21.60
C ASP A 359 -3.13 -3.39 21.19
N GLN A 360 -3.43 -3.41 19.90
CA GLN A 360 -4.77 -3.73 19.43
C GLN A 360 -5.15 -5.17 19.79
N PRO A 361 -6.41 -5.42 20.22
CA PRO A 361 -6.81 -6.71 20.79
C PRO A 361 -6.60 -7.92 19.89
N ASP A 362 -6.76 -7.76 18.58
CA ASP A 362 -6.70 -8.84 17.60
C ASP A 362 -5.30 -9.12 17.03
N VAL A 363 -4.31 -8.30 17.37
CA VAL A 363 -2.94 -8.41 16.82
C VAL A 363 -2.31 -9.76 17.13
N LEU A 364 -2.39 -10.21 18.39
CA LEU A 364 -1.85 -11.52 18.78
C LEU A 364 -2.54 -12.67 18.06
N LEU A 365 -3.84 -12.56 17.84
CA LEU A 365 -4.62 -13.57 17.11
C LEU A 365 -4.24 -13.64 15.63
N TRP A 366 -4.03 -12.51 14.99
CA TRP A 366 -3.54 -12.45 13.62
C TRP A 366 -2.09 -12.94 13.49
N CYS A 367 -1.26 -12.70 14.51
CA CYS A 367 0.08 -13.29 14.57
C CYS A 367 0.01 -14.83 14.52
N VAL A 368 -0.85 -15.45 15.33
CA VAL A 368 -1.05 -16.90 15.31
C VAL A 368 -1.52 -17.38 13.94
N TRP A 369 -2.45 -16.67 13.29
CA TRP A 369 -2.89 -16.99 11.94
C TRP A 369 -1.75 -16.91 10.91
N ALA A 370 -0.92 -15.87 10.96
CA ALA A 370 0.22 -15.74 10.06
C ALA A 370 1.21 -16.90 10.23
N VAL A 371 1.51 -17.28 11.48
CA VAL A 371 2.36 -18.44 11.79
C VAL A 371 1.72 -19.76 11.31
N GLN A 372 0.39 -19.87 11.39
CA GLN A 372 -0.34 -21.03 10.84
C GLN A 372 -0.18 -21.11 9.31
N GLN A 373 -0.21 -20.00 8.59
CA GLN A 373 0.06 -20.00 7.14
C GLN A 373 1.51 -20.40 6.85
N TYR A 374 2.47 -19.94 7.67
CA TYR A 374 3.85 -20.37 7.57
C TYR A 374 3.98 -21.88 7.79
N ALA A 375 3.29 -22.46 8.76
CA ALA A 375 3.31 -23.91 8.99
C ALA A 375 2.80 -24.73 7.78
N LYS A 376 1.82 -24.19 7.05
CA LYS A 376 1.32 -24.80 5.80
C LYS A 376 2.32 -24.72 4.66
N HIS A 377 3.09 -23.64 4.59
CA HIS A 377 4.08 -23.40 3.53
C HIS A 377 5.39 -24.14 3.80
N ALA A 378 6.01 -23.91 4.96
CA ALA A 378 7.34 -24.36 5.32
C ALA A 378 7.38 -25.71 6.06
N GLY A 379 6.22 -26.24 6.46
CA GLY A 379 6.08 -27.47 7.24
C GLY A 379 6.04 -27.22 8.75
N ARG A 380 5.31 -28.09 9.43
CA ARG A 380 5.00 -27.96 10.88
C ARG A 380 6.23 -28.08 11.77
N GLU A 381 7.20 -28.95 11.43
CA GLU A 381 8.43 -29.13 12.19
C GLU A 381 9.29 -27.85 12.18
N LYS A 382 9.49 -27.25 11.00
CA LYS A 382 10.22 -25.98 10.85
C LYS A 382 9.49 -24.84 11.58
N CYS A 383 8.18 -24.80 11.46
CA CYS A 383 7.33 -23.82 12.17
C CYS A 383 7.48 -23.97 13.70
N ASN A 384 7.40 -25.19 14.23
CA ASN A 384 7.55 -25.42 15.67
C ASN A 384 8.92 -24.98 16.18
N ARG A 385 9.99 -25.31 15.46
CA ARG A 385 11.37 -24.93 15.82
C ARG A 385 11.54 -23.40 15.88
N LYS A 386 10.91 -22.64 14.95
CA LYS A 386 11.04 -21.19 14.89
C LYS A 386 10.03 -20.45 15.77
N TYR A 387 8.80 -20.89 15.80
CA TYR A 387 7.66 -20.14 16.36
C TYR A 387 6.87 -20.89 17.44
N GLY A 388 7.21 -22.13 17.75
CA GLY A 388 6.48 -22.92 18.74
C GLY A 388 6.40 -22.23 20.10
N LYS A 389 7.52 -21.67 20.56
CA LYS A 389 7.56 -20.90 21.81
C LYS A 389 6.68 -19.65 21.75
N LEU A 390 6.71 -18.91 20.65
CA LEU A 390 5.87 -17.72 20.45
C LEU A 390 4.38 -18.06 20.54
N LEU A 391 3.96 -19.14 19.86
CA LEU A 391 2.55 -19.59 19.89
C LEU A 391 2.12 -19.90 21.33
N TYR A 392 2.94 -20.59 22.07
CA TYR A 392 2.71 -20.91 23.47
C TYR A 392 2.60 -19.65 24.33
N ASP A 393 3.59 -18.76 24.26
CA ASP A 393 3.66 -17.54 25.05
C ASP A 393 2.45 -16.61 24.77
N VAL A 394 2.02 -16.52 23.50
CA VAL A 394 0.85 -15.71 23.09
C VAL A 394 -0.45 -16.27 23.68
N LEU A 395 -0.68 -17.59 23.60
CA LEU A 395 -1.88 -18.18 24.15
C LEU A 395 -1.94 -18.05 25.67
N HIS A 396 -0.82 -18.28 26.37
CA HIS A 396 -0.75 -18.07 27.81
C HIS A 396 -0.94 -16.61 28.23
N TYR A 397 -0.38 -15.66 27.47
CA TYR A 397 -0.59 -14.24 27.70
C TYR A 397 -2.08 -13.85 27.64
N ILE A 398 -2.81 -14.39 26.68
CA ILE A 398 -4.26 -14.19 26.57
C ILE A 398 -5.01 -14.94 27.66
N LYS A 399 -4.70 -16.21 27.89
CA LYS A 399 -5.33 -17.06 28.89
C LYS A 399 -5.24 -16.46 30.31
N ASP A 400 -4.11 -15.87 30.63
CA ASP A 400 -3.83 -15.26 31.94
C ASP A 400 -4.40 -13.83 32.08
N ASN A 401 -5.17 -13.38 31.09
CA ASN A 401 -5.77 -12.04 31.07
C ASN A 401 -4.75 -10.89 31.24
N ARG A 402 -3.58 -11.03 30.64
CA ARG A 402 -2.51 -10.03 30.72
C ARG A 402 -2.63 -8.93 29.69
N HIS A 403 -3.43 -9.14 28.63
CA HIS A 403 -3.64 -8.13 27.60
C HIS A 403 -4.52 -6.99 28.12
N PRO A 404 -4.13 -5.70 27.94
CA PRO A 404 -4.87 -4.57 28.51
C PRO A 404 -6.28 -4.38 27.94
N ASN A 405 -6.53 -4.82 26.70
CA ASN A 405 -7.78 -4.56 25.97
C ASN A 405 -8.50 -5.85 25.51
N LEU A 406 -8.09 -7.01 26.02
CA LEU A 406 -8.66 -8.31 25.64
C LEU A 406 -8.78 -9.19 26.88
N LYS A 407 -9.99 -9.64 27.18
CA LYS A 407 -10.28 -10.45 28.37
C LYS A 407 -10.88 -11.78 27.98
N LEU A 408 -10.30 -12.88 28.43
CA LEU A 408 -10.89 -14.20 28.39
C LEU A 408 -11.92 -14.33 29.53
N CYS A 409 -13.19 -14.63 29.16
CA CYS A 409 -14.30 -14.80 30.08
C CYS A 409 -14.50 -16.27 30.46
N GLU A 410 -15.29 -16.53 31.53
CA GLU A 410 -15.56 -17.88 32.04
C GLU A 410 -16.23 -18.80 31.01
N ASN A 411 -16.97 -18.23 30.06
CA ASN A 411 -17.59 -18.97 28.95
C ASN A 411 -16.61 -19.33 27.82
N GLY A 412 -15.34 -18.99 27.96
CA GLY A 412 -14.29 -19.27 26.97
C GLY A 412 -14.21 -18.27 25.81
N LEU A 413 -15.05 -17.24 25.79
CA LEU A 413 -15.02 -16.20 24.78
C LEU A 413 -14.14 -15.02 25.19
N LEU A 414 -13.58 -14.33 24.19
CA LEU A 414 -12.84 -13.10 24.36
C LEU A 414 -13.76 -11.88 24.31
N TYR A 415 -13.59 -10.99 25.29
CA TYR A 415 -14.30 -9.73 25.42
C TYR A 415 -13.34 -8.55 25.20
N SER A 416 -13.82 -7.51 24.53
CA SER A 416 -13.07 -6.26 24.37
C SER A 416 -14.02 -5.05 24.46
N GLU A 417 -13.57 -3.99 25.14
CA GLU A 417 -14.32 -2.73 25.29
C GLU A 417 -14.04 -1.79 24.13
N GLY A 418 -15.05 -1.49 23.34
CA GLY A 418 -14.91 -0.71 22.10
C GLY A 418 -15.89 0.48 21.97
N LYS A 419 -16.60 0.88 23.04
CA LYS A 419 -17.56 1.99 22.98
C LYS A 419 -16.88 3.34 22.76
N GLU A 420 -15.83 3.60 23.54
CA GLU A 420 -15.13 4.89 23.54
C GLU A 420 -13.89 4.90 22.63
N LYS A 421 -13.29 3.74 22.39
CA LYS A 421 -12.09 3.57 21.56
C LYS A 421 -12.28 2.44 20.57
N ALA A 422 -12.01 2.69 19.31
CA ALA A 422 -12.04 1.65 18.28
C ALA A 422 -11.01 0.55 18.58
N VAL A 423 -11.43 -0.71 18.60
CA VAL A 423 -10.61 -1.88 18.96
C VAL A 423 -10.50 -2.91 17.83
N THR A 424 -11.14 -2.66 16.69
CA THR A 424 -11.15 -3.58 15.54
C THR A 424 -10.59 -2.89 14.30
N TRP A 425 -10.52 -3.64 13.19
CA TRP A 425 -10.16 -3.06 11.90
C TRP A 425 -11.16 -2.00 11.41
N MET A 426 -12.43 -2.04 11.89
CA MET A 426 -13.43 -1.01 11.65
C MET A 426 -13.22 0.16 12.62
N ASN A 427 -12.14 0.90 12.40
CA ASN A 427 -11.57 1.86 13.35
C ASN A 427 -11.81 3.33 13.01
N SER A 428 -12.72 3.64 12.09
CA SER A 428 -13.06 5.02 11.75
C SER A 428 -13.67 5.74 12.95
N THR A 429 -13.25 6.99 13.16
CA THR A 429 -13.75 7.86 14.22
C THR A 429 -14.30 9.16 13.65
N ALA A 430 -15.38 9.64 14.24
CA ALA A 430 -15.95 10.95 13.96
C ALA A 430 -16.21 11.70 15.28
N GLY A 431 -15.75 12.95 15.38
CA GLY A 431 -15.86 13.69 16.62
C GLY A 431 -15.15 13.06 17.83
N GLY A 432 -14.14 12.25 17.59
CA GLY A 432 -13.37 11.55 18.62
C GLY A 432 -13.97 10.21 19.09
N HIS A 433 -15.13 9.81 18.54
CA HIS A 433 -15.80 8.54 18.90
C HIS A 433 -15.80 7.57 17.73
N PRO A 434 -15.78 6.24 17.98
CA PRO A 434 -15.91 5.23 16.93
C PRO A 434 -17.21 5.40 16.15
N VAL A 435 -17.14 5.38 14.82
CA VAL A 435 -18.34 5.35 13.96
C VAL A 435 -19.05 4.00 14.06
N VAL A 436 -18.29 2.94 14.26
CA VAL A 436 -18.77 1.57 14.50
C VAL A 436 -18.26 1.11 15.86
N PRO A 437 -19.00 1.39 16.97
CA PRO A 437 -18.53 1.08 18.33
C PRO A 437 -18.73 -0.39 18.67
N ARG A 438 -17.90 -1.27 18.11
CA ARG A 438 -17.93 -2.71 18.33
C ARG A 438 -17.36 -3.04 19.69
N THR A 439 -18.17 -3.62 20.56
CA THR A 439 -17.83 -3.87 21.97
C THR A 439 -18.43 -5.21 22.45
N GLY A 440 -17.83 -5.81 23.45
CA GLY A 440 -18.28 -7.09 24.00
C GLY A 440 -17.58 -8.29 23.36
N TYR A 441 -18.32 -9.34 23.10
CA TYR A 441 -17.85 -10.48 22.31
C TYR A 441 -17.91 -10.11 20.82
N ILE A 442 -16.75 -9.96 20.20
CA ILE A 442 -16.61 -9.57 18.80
C ILE A 442 -16.40 -10.82 17.96
N VAL A 443 -17.16 -10.95 16.87
CA VAL A 443 -17.28 -12.22 16.13
C VAL A 443 -15.94 -12.70 15.57
N GLU A 444 -15.17 -11.85 14.89
CA GLU A 444 -13.88 -12.26 14.33
C GLU A 444 -12.81 -12.52 15.40
N PHE A 445 -12.83 -11.81 16.52
CA PHE A 445 -11.91 -12.11 17.63
C PHE A 445 -12.10 -13.53 18.14
N ASN A 446 -13.34 -13.93 18.30
CA ASN A 446 -13.69 -15.26 18.81
C ASN A 446 -13.52 -16.37 17.77
N ALA A 447 -13.73 -16.07 16.47
CA ALA A 447 -13.37 -16.98 15.40
C ALA A 447 -11.86 -17.23 15.32
N LEU A 448 -11.06 -16.17 15.40
CA LEU A 448 -9.59 -16.25 15.44
C LEU A 448 -9.09 -16.97 16.70
N TRP A 449 -9.72 -16.71 17.84
CA TRP A 449 -9.37 -17.37 19.11
C TRP A 449 -9.62 -18.89 19.05
N TYR A 450 -10.79 -19.29 18.58
CA TYR A 450 -11.08 -20.72 18.37
C TYR A 450 -10.05 -21.38 17.45
N ASN A 451 -9.76 -20.75 16.31
CA ASN A 451 -8.76 -21.23 15.37
C ASN A 451 -7.36 -21.30 16.00
N ALA A 452 -6.96 -20.31 16.80
CA ALA A 452 -5.67 -20.28 17.48
C ALA A 452 -5.55 -21.43 18.50
N LEU A 453 -6.58 -21.65 19.31
CA LEU A 453 -6.63 -22.75 20.28
C LEU A 453 -6.50 -24.11 19.60
N LYS A 454 -7.27 -24.34 18.54
CA LYS A 454 -7.22 -25.60 17.79
C LYS A 454 -5.88 -25.84 17.10
N PHE A 455 -5.32 -24.81 16.48
CA PHE A 455 -4.01 -24.89 15.84
C PHE A 455 -2.91 -25.17 16.85
N CYS A 456 -2.87 -24.45 17.96
CA CYS A 456 -1.85 -24.64 19.00
C CYS A 456 -2.02 -25.98 19.72
N ALA A 457 -3.24 -26.45 19.96
CA ALA A 457 -3.50 -27.80 20.49
C ALA A 457 -2.93 -28.88 19.58
N SER A 458 -3.14 -28.75 18.26
CA SER A 458 -2.59 -29.66 17.26
C SER A 458 -1.06 -29.62 17.21
N MET A 459 -0.45 -28.44 17.28
CA MET A 459 1.00 -28.27 17.33
C MET A 459 1.61 -28.90 18.59
N ALA A 460 1.00 -28.68 19.75
CA ALA A 460 1.43 -29.26 21.02
C ALA A 460 1.34 -30.78 21.00
N ALA A 461 0.28 -31.34 20.42
CA ALA A 461 0.12 -32.78 20.26
C ALA A 461 1.21 -33.41 19.36
N ASP A 462 1.56 -32.73 18.27
CA ASP A 462 2.59 -33.22 17.33
C ASP A 462 4.00 -33.21 17.92
N PHE A 463 4.31 -32.26 18.79
CA PHE A 463 5.67 -32.04 19.31
C PHE A 463 5.88 -32.42 20.79
N GLY A 464 4.95 -33.17 21.36
CA GLY A 464 5.16 -33.90 22.62
C GLY A 464 4.69 -33.21 23.89
N ASP A 465 3.91 -32.13 23.82
CA ASP A 465 3.29 -31.49 24.96
C ASP A 465 1.81 -31.88 25.12
N ALA A 466 1.59 -33.11 25.63
CA ALA A 466 0.26 -33.67 25.79
C ALA A 466 -0.63 -32.87 26.78
N THR A 467 -0.02 -32.25 27.81
CA THR A 467 -0.76 -31.43 28.79
C THR A 467 -1.28 -30.17 28.15
N GLU A 468 -0.44 -29.43 27.46
CA GLU A 468 -0.84 -28.21 26.74
C GLU A 468 -1.83 -28.51 25.61
N ALA A 469 -1.61 -29.61 24.87
CA ALA A 469 -2.54 -30.06 23.85
C ALA A 469 -3.95 -30.27 24.43
N SER A 470 -4.04 -30.95 25.56
CA SER A 470 -5.31 -31.20 26.28
C SER A 470 -5.97 -29.91 26.79
N ASP A 471 -5.16 -29.03 27.39
CA ASP A 471 -5.67 -27.76 27.94
C ASP A 471 -6.22 -26.86 26.83
N PHE A 472 -5.50 -26.68 25.73
CA PHE A 472 -5.97 -25.89 24.60
C PHE A 472 -7.19 -26.49 23.93
N GLU A 473 -7.28 -27.81 23.81
CA GLU A 473 -8.45 -28.51 23.26
C GLU A 473 -9.69 -28.35 24.13
N GLN A 474 -9.55 -28.39 25.47
CA GLN A 474 -10.64 -28.11 26.39
C GLN A 474 -11.12 -26.66 26.27
N MET A 475 -10.20 -25.71 26.19
CA MET A 475 -10.55 -24.30 25.97
C MET A 475 -11.23 -24.10 24.63
N ALA A 476 -10.77 -24.75 23.56
CA ALA A 476 -11.39 -24.70 22.24
C ALA A 476 -12.81 -25.28 22.27
N THR A 477 -13.03 -26.40 22.97
CA THR A 477 -14.35 -27.02 23.11
C THR A 477 -15.33 -26.06 23.78
N LEU A 478 -14.93 -25.42 24.86
CA LEU A 478 -15.76 -24.44 25.56
C LEU A 478 -16.03 -23.21 24.67
N CYS A 479 -14.98 -22.66 24.06
CA CYS A 479 -15.08 -21.52 23.13
C CYS A 479 -16.03 -21.84 21.97
N GLY A 480 -15.90 -22.99 21.32
CA GLY A 480 -16.71 -23.40 20.18
C GLY A 480 -18.19 -23.52 20.52
N LYS A 481 -18.51 -24.13 21.67
CA LYS A 481 -19.90 -24.20 22.18
C LYS A 481 -20.48 -22.81 22.41
N SER A 482 -19.77 -21.98 23.17
CA SER A 482 -20.21 -20.62 23.48
C SER A 482 -20.28 -19.72 22.25
N PHE A 483 -19.40 -19.93 21.26
CA PHE A 483 -19.44 -19.21 19.99
C PHE A 483 -20.77 -19.43 19.26
N VAL A 484 -21.18 -20.69 19.10
CA VAL A 484 -22.42 -21.03 18.41
C VAL A 484 -23.62 -20.46 19.18
N GLU A 485 -23.66 -20.63 20.51
CA GLU A 485 -24.76 -20.12 21.36
C GLU A 485 -24.87 -18.60 21.36
N THR A 486 -23.74 -17.89 21.19
CA THR A 486 -23.68 -16.42 21.25
C THR A 486 -23.93 -15.76 19.89
N PHE A 487 -23.35 -16.28 18.81
CA PHE A 487 -23.31 -15.57 17.54
C PHE A 487 -24.30 -16.06 16.50
N VAL A 488 -24.67 -17.36 16.49
CA VAL A 488 -25.58 -17.89 15.47
C VAL A 488 -27.01 -17.41 15.75
N ASN A 489 -27.60 -16.71 14.78
CA ASN A 489 -28.96 -16.21 14.89
C ASN A 489 -29.96 -17.04 14.07
N GLU A 490 -31.26 -16.79 14.29
CA GLU A 490 -32.37 -17.51 13.64
C GLU A 490 -32.40 -17.34 12.11
N TYR A 491 -31.74 -16.33 11.53
CA TYR A 491 -31.68 -16.11 10.09
C TYR A 491 -30.47 -16.78 9.43
N GLY A 492 -29.68 -17.57 10.18
CA GLY A 492 -28.56 -18.36 9.66
C GLY A 492 -27.29 -17.56 9.38
N TYR A 493 -27.13 -16.35 9.93
CA TYR A 493 -25.88 -15.63 9.92
C TYR A 493 -25.39 -15.36 11.35
N LEU A 494 -24.29 -14.63 11.52
CA LEU A 494 -23.71 -14.36 12.83
C LEU A 494 -23.91 -12.89 13.20
N PHE A 495 -24.26 -12.65 14.46
CA PHE A 495 -24.18 -11.31 15.03
C PHE A 495 -22.76 -10.77 14.90
N ASP A 496 -22.61 -9.47 14.61
CA ASP A 496 -21.29 -8.85 14.43
C ASP A 496 -20.56 -8.72 15.77
N TYR A 497 -21.27 -8.34 16.81
CA TYR A 497 -20.79 -8.40 18.20
C TYR A 497 -21.98 -8.57 19.15
N VAL A 498 -21.70 -9.06 20.37
CA VAL A 498 -22.70 -9.26 21.43
C VAL A 498 -22.15 -8.69 22.74
N GLU A 499 -22.82 -7.70 23.26
CA GLU A 499 -22.52 -7.18 24.60
C GLU A 499 -23.35 -7.95 25.63
N PRO A 500 -22.73 -8.56 26.68
CA PRO A 500 -23.48 -9.20 27.76
C PRO A 500 -24.42 -8.18 28.42
N LYS A 501 -25.69 -8.50 28.52
CA LYS A 501 -26.76 -7.64 29.08
C LYS A 501 -27.35 -6.58 28.12
N ASP A 502 -26.95 -6.57 26.87
CA ASP A 502 -27.53 -5.70 25.85
C ASP A 502 -28.03 -6.51 24.66
N SER A 503 -28.70 -5.85 23.72
CA SER A 503 -29.12 -6.50 22.47
C SER A 503 -27.92 -6.79 21.59
N PRO A 504 -27.88 -7.96 20.92
CA PRO A 504 -26.81 -8.25 19.95
C PRO A 504 -26.92 -7.33 18.75
N ASP A 505 -25.79 -7.09 18.08
CA ASP A 505 -25.77 -6.34 16.81
C ASP A 505 -26.23 -7.23 15.65
N TRP A 506 -27.34 -6.87 15.06
CA TRP A 506 -27.98 -7.55 13.92
C TRP A 506 -27.43 -7.11 12.56
N SER A 507 -26.49 -6.17 12.51
CA SER A 507 -25.91 -5.68 11.27
C SER A 507 -25.28 -6.82 10.48
N VAL A 508 -25.61 -6.94 9.20
CA VAL A 508 -24.95 -7.88 8.31
C VAL A 508 -23.64 -7.26 7.84
N ARG A 509 -22.55 -7.74 8.42
CA ARG A 509 -21.18 -7.28 8.17
C ARG A 509 -20.28 -8.45 7.75
N PRO A 510 -19.17 -8.18 7.05
CA PRO A 510 -18.30 -9.23 6.50
C PRO A 510 -17.51 -10.00 7.56
N ASN A 511 -17.43 -9.52 8.79
CA ASN A 511 -16.59 -10.10 9.85
C ASN A 511 -16.92 -11.56 10.19
N MET A 512 -18.15 -11.98 9.97
CA MET A 512 -18.57 -13.38 10.14
C MET A 512 -17.88 -14.36 9.18
N ILE A 513 -17.28 -13.87 8.07
CA ILE A 513 -16.63 -14.74 7.09
C ILE A 513 -15.42 -15.47 7.69
N PHE A 514 -14.76 -14.88 8.68
CA PHE A 514 -13.61 -15.52 9.32
C PHE A 514 -13.98 -16.84 10.02
N ALA A 515 -15.19 -16.93 10.59
CA ALA A 515 -15.65 -18.19 11.19
C ALA A 515 -15.82 -19.33 10.16
N VAL A 516 -15.87 -19.00 8.87
CA VAL A 516 -15.94 -19.98 7.76
C VAL A 516 -14.58 -20.18 7.09
N ALA A 517 -13.86 -19.10 6.84
CA ALA A 517 -12.62 -19.12 6.07
C ALA A 517 -11.44 -19.77 6.83
N LEU A 518 -11.32 -19.53 8.13
CA LEU A 518 -10.23 -20.06 8.95
C LEU A 518 -10.19 -21.59 8.95
N ASP A 519 -9.03 -22.18 9.14
CA ASP A 519 -8.81 -23.63 9.06
C ASP A 519 -9.70 -24.40 10.04
N TYR A 520 -9.83 -23.89 11.25
CA TYR A 520 -10.69 -24.45 12.29
C TYR A 520 -11.90 -23.56 12.49
N SER A 521 -13.08 -24.09 12.22
CA SER A 521 -14.36 -23.40 12.38
C SER A 521 -15.16 -23.99 13.54
N PRO A 522 -15.77 -23.18 14.40
CA PRO A 522 -16.69 -23.66 15.43
C PRO A 522 -18.08 -24.02 14.86
N LEU A 523 -18.34 -23.68 13.60
CA LEU A 523 -19.63 -23.85 12.93
C LEU A 523 -19.75 -25.23 12.27
N THR A 524 -20.95 -25.79 12.26
CA THR A 524 -21.27 -26.98 11.46
C THR A 524 -21.18 -26.65 9.95
N PRO A 525 -21.02 -27.64 9.06
CA PRO A 525 -21.01 -27.41 7.61
C PRO A 525 -22.27 -26.68 7.10
N ALA A 526 -23.44 -26.95 7.67
CA ALA A 526 -24.68 -26.27 7.31
C ALA A 526 -24.65 -24.78 7.73
N GLN A 527 -24.15 -24.46 8.91
CA GLN A 527 -24.00 -23.10 9.40
C GLN A 527 -22.96 -22.34 8.59
N GLN A 528 -21.83 -22.96 8.27
CA GLN A 528 -20.79 -22.36 7.41
C GLN A 528 -21.38 -21.96 6.05
N LYS A 529 -22.16 -22.87 5.44
CA LYS A 529 -22.83 -22.59 4.17
C LYS A 529 -23.84 -21.44 4.29
N ALA A 530 -24.63 -21.41 5.35
CA ALA A 530 -25.64 -20.37 5.59
C ALA A 530 -24.96 -18.98 5.72
N VAL A 531 -23.87 -18.88 6.48
CA VAL A 531 -23.08 -17.64 6.62
C VAL A 531 -22.53 -17.21 5.26
N LEU A 532 -21.93 -18.12 4.51
CA LEU A 532 -21.39 -17.82 3.18
C LEU A 532 -22.48 -17.33 2.21
N ASP A 533 -23.66 -17.95 2.23
CA ASP A 533 -24.81 -17.58 1.38
C ASP A 533 -25.28 -16.14 1.70
N VAL A 534 -25.31 -15.74 2.97
CA VAL A 534 -25.64 -14.36 3.38
C VAL A 534 -24.56 -13.37 2.91
N CYS A 535 -23.28 -13.68 3.11
CA CYS A 535 -22.18 -12.85 2.58
C CYS A 535 -22.29 -12.68 1.07
N THR A 536 -22.56 -13.74 0.34
CA THR A 536 -22.71 -13.71 -1.12
C THR A 536 -23.88 -12.81 -1.55
N ARG A 537 -25.03 -12.98 -0.91
CA ARG A 537 -26.26 -12.27 -1.29
C ARG A 537 -26.24 -10.79 -0.94
N GLU A 538 -25.62 -10.41 0.17
CA GLU A 538 -25.72 -9.05 0.70
C GLU A 538 -24.44 -8.23 0.62
N LEU A 539 -23.28 -8.87 0.62
CA LEU A 539 -22.01 -8.17 0.77
C LEU A 539 -21.09 -8.25 -0.47
N LEU A 540 -21.23 -9.31 -1.27
CA LEU A 540 -20.31 -9.51 -2.40
C LEU A 540 -20.47 -8.42 -3.46
N THR A 541 -19.33 -7.88 -3.90
CA THR A 541 -19.18 -6.97 -5.03
C THR A 541 -18.09 -7.48 -5.96
N PRO A 542 -17.94 -6.92 -7.16
CA PRO A 542 -16.78 -7.21 -8.03
C PRO A 542 -15.43 -6.80 -7.42
N LYS A 543 -15.43 -6.01 -6.34
CA LYS A 543 -14.24 -5.42 -5.71
C LYS A 543 -14.07 -5.82 -4.22
N GLY A 544 -14.56 -7.00 -3.86
CA GLY A 544 -14.50 -7.52 -2.49
C GLY A 544 -15.84 -7.48 -1.76
N LEU A 545 -15.79 -7.55 -0.42
CA LEU A 545 -17.00 -7.52 0.40
C LEU A 545 -17.31 -6.11 0.90
N ARG A 546 -18.59 -5.73 0.86
CA ARG A 546 -19.10 -4.53 1.53
C ARG A 546 -18.89 -4.63 3.03
N SER A 547 -18.54 -3.53 3.66
CA SER A 547 -18.40 -3.43 5.12
C SER A 547 -19.75 -3.42 5.86
N LEU A 548 -20.86 -3.19 5.16
CA LEU A 548 -22.22 -3.22 5.68
C LEU A 548 -23.18 -3.56 4.55
N SER A 549 -24.23 -4.37 4.87
CA SER A 549 -25.29 -4.68 3.91
C SER A 549 -26.07 -3.43 3.48
N PRO A 550 -26.45 -3.33 2.19
CA PRO A 550 -27.33 -2.27 1.69
C PRO A 550 -28.71 -2.23 2.37
N LYS A 551 -29.13 -3.30 3.05
CA LYS A 551 -30.39 -3.38 3.78
C LYS A 551 -30.31 -2.81 5.19
N SER A 552 -29.12 -2.51 5.68
CA SER A 552 -28.91 -2.00 7.03
C SER A 552 -29.12 -0.50 7.09
N GLY A 553 -29.70 -0.01 8.19
CA GLY A 553 -29.72 1.41 8.50
C GLY A 553 -28.31 1.97 8.61
N GLY A 554 -28.07 3.17 8.12
CA GLY A 554 -26.75 3.77 8.10
C GLY A 554 -25.84 3.32 6.94
N TYR A 555 -26.34 2.55 5.98
CA TYR A 555 -25.60 2.20 4.77
C TYR A 555 -25.14 3.45 4.02
N ASN A 556 -23.84 3.59 3.87
CA ASN A 556 -23.18 4.73 3.24
C ASN A 556 -21.99 4.24 2.37
N PRO A 557 -22.26 3.85 1.12
CA PRO A 557 -21.30 3.12 0.30
C PRO A 557 -20.26 4.00 -0.41
N MET A 558 -20.41 5.34 -0.39
CA MET A 558 -19.57 6.26 -1.19
C MET A 558 -18.53 6.94 -0.31
N TYR A 559 -17.26 6.65 -0.55
CA TYR A 559 -16.12 7.24 0.19
C TYR A 559 -15.63 8.52 -0.50
N VAL A 560 -16.40 9.58 -0.38
CA VAL A 560 -16.18 10.88 -1.07
C VAL A 560 -16.37 12.07 -0.15
N GLY A 561 -15.89 13.24 -0.59
CA GLY A 561 -16.10 14.51 0.09
C GLY A 561 -15.13 14.78 1.25
N PRO A 562 -15.46 15.73 2.13
CA PRO A 562 -14.63 16.12 3.28
C PRO A 562 -14.39 14.97 4.28
N GLN A 563 -13.40 15.14 5.16
CA GLN A 563 -12.97 14.12 6.13
C GLN A 563 -14.13 13.48 6.89
N THR A 564 -15.02 14.29 7.48
CA THR A 564 -16.13 13.78 8.28
C THR A 564 -17.07 12.88 7.47
N GLN A 565 -17.38 13.24 6.22
CA GLN A 565 -18.22 12.40 5.35
C GLN A 565 -17.55 11.07 5.04
N ARG A 566 -16.25 11.09 4.76
CA ARG A 566 -15.48 9.87 4.52
C ARG A 566 -15.38 8.99 5.77
N ASP A 567 -15.18 9.57 6.94
CA ASP A 567 -15.12 8.84 8.21
C ASP A 567 -16.42 8.07 8.47
N TYR A 568 -17.56 8.67 8.20
CA TYR A 568 -18.87 8.00 8.31
C TYR A 568 -19.10 6.91 7.24
N ALA A 569 -18.46 7.00 6.08
CA ALA A 569 -18.60 6.01 5.01
C ALA A 569 -17.62 4.84 5.15
N TYR A 570 -16.49 5.03 5.80
CA TYR A 570 -15.31 4.19 5.73
C TYR A 570 -15.57 2.71 6.02
N HIS A 571 -16.46 2.40 6.97
CA HIS A 571 -16.86 1.04 7.32
C HIS A 571 -18.39 0.83 7.32
N GLN A 572 -19.10 1.60 6.50
CA GLN A 572 -20.56 1.60 6.47
C GLN A 572 -21.14 1.25 5.10
N GLY A 573 -20.43 0.45 4.32
CA GLY A 573 -20.92 -0.02 3.04
C GLY A 573 -19.90 -0.02 1.90
N THR A 574 -18.73 0.57 2.11
CA THR A 574 -17.59 0.48 1.18
C THR A 574 -17.11 -0.96 1.02
N ALA A 575 -16.55 -1.32 -0.12
CA ALA A 575 -16.06 -2.65 -0.43
C ALA A 575 -14.55 -2.77 -0.19
N TRP A 576 -14.15 -3.91 0.38
CA TRP A 576 -12.78 -4.18 0.80
C TRP A 576 -12.26 -5.49 0.17
N PRO A 577 -11.26 -5.40 -0.73
CA PRO A 577 -10.71 -6.57 -1.42
C PRO A 577 -10.11 -7.63 -0.50
N TRP A 578 -9.44 -7.25 0.60
CA TRP A 578 -8.82 -8.23 1.50
C TRP A 578 -9.84 -9.19 2.14
N LEU A 579 -11.02 -8.71 2.46
CA LEU A 579 -12.14 -9.55 2.91
C LEU A 579 -12.62 -10.49 1.81
N GLY A 580 -12.50 -10.04 0.55
CA GLY A 580 -12.76 -10.87 -0.62
C GLY A 580 -11.87 -12.10 -0.69
N GLY A 581 -10.59 -11.99 -0.29
CA GLY A 581 -9.67 -13.12 -0.22
C GLY A 581 -10.16 -14.22 0.75
N PHE A 582 -10.56 -13.84 1.95
CA PHE A 582 -11.16 -14.77 2.93
C PHE A 582 -12.50 -15.35 2.45
N TYR A 583 -13.32 -14.55 1.76
CA TYR A 583 -14.54 -15.04 1.14
C TYR A 583 -14.27 -16.11 0.08
N MET A 584 -13.26 -15.90 -0.78
CA MET A 584 -12.87 -16.88 -1.80
C MET A 584 -12.34 -18.18 -1.17
N GLU A 585 -11.55 -18.07 -0.09
CA GLU A 585 -11.10 -19.22 0.68
C GLU A 585 -12.28 -20.00 1.27
N ALA A 586 -13.26 -19.31 1.85
CA ALA A 586 -14.49 -19.92 2.34
C ALA A 586 -15.27 -20.64 1.22
N CYS A 587 -15.37 -20.05 0.03
CA CYS A 587 -15.95 -20.69 -1.14
C CYS A 587 -15.21 -21.98 -1.52
N LEU A 588 -13.89 -21.97 -1.56
CA LEU A 588 -13.07 -23.15 -1.87
C LEU A 588 -13.22 -24.24 -0.81
N LYS A 589 -13.30 -23.88 0.47
CA LYS A 589 -13.55 -24.85 1.55
C LYS A 589 -14.88 -25.58 1.41
N ILE A 590 -15.95 -24.85 1.09
CA ILE A 590 -17.32 -25.41 1.03
C ILE A 590 -17.58 -26.09 -0.31
N TYR A 591 -17.26 -25.43 -1.42
CA TYR A 591 -17.65 -25.85 -2.76
C TYR A 591 -16.53 -26.54 -3.55
N LYS A 592 -15.30 -26.56 -3.02
CA LYS A 592 -14.14 -27.17 -3.67
C LYS A 592 -13.98 -26.67 -5.11
N ARG A 593 -13.65 -27.55 -6.04
CA ARG A 593 -13.43 -27.23 -7.46
C ARG A 593 -14.65 -26.65 -8.19
N THR A 594 -15.86 -26.85 -7.69
CA THR A 594 -17.06 -26.35 -8.35
C THR A 594 -17.15 -24.82 -8.41
N ARG A 595 -16.38 -24.11 -7.59
CA ARG A 595 -16.34 -22.64 -7.56
C ARG A 595 -15.09 -22.01 -8.21
N LEU A 596 -14.19 -22.80 -8.75
CA LEU A 596 -12.95 -22.25 -9.37
C LEU A 596 -13.24 -21.19 -10.43
N SER A 597 -14.08 -21.49 -11.42
CA SER A 597 -14.43 -20.52 -12.49
C SER A 597 -15.11 -19.25 -11.97
N PHE A 598 -15.85 -19.35 -10.88
CA PHE A 598 -16.44 -18.17 -10.23
C PHE A 598 -15.36 -17.29 -9.63
N ILE A 599 -14.40 -17.87 -8.90
CA ILE A 599 -13.32 -17.15 -8.25
C ILE A 599 -12.36 -16.54 -9.30
N GLU A 600 -12.03 -17.28 -10.36
CA GLU A 600 -11.24 -16.77 -11.48
C GLU A 600 -11.87 -15.51 -12.09
N ARG A 601 -13.20 -15.51 -12.30
CA ARG A 601 -13.92 -14.32 -12.78
C ARG A 601 -13.88 -13.15 -11.81
N GLN A 602 -13.91 -13.42 -10.50
CA GLN A 602 -13.74 -12.36 -9.50
C GLN A 602 -12.33 -11.76 -9.55
N MET A 603 -11.31 -12.57 -9.79
CA MET A 603 -9.92 -12.09 -9.94
C MET A 603 -9.76 -11.22 -11.20
N VAL A 604 -10.41 -11.58 -12.31
CA VAL A 604 -10.45 -10.74 -13.54
C VAL A 604 -11.02 -9.34 -13.24
N GLY A 605 -11.97 -9.21 -12.30
CA GLY A 605 -12.49 -7.91 -11.86
C GLY A 605 -11.44 -6.97 -11.26
N TYR A 606 -10.31 -7.48 -10.77
CA TYR A 606 -9.19 -6.68 -10.28
C TYR A 606 -8.15 -6.37 -11.35
N GLU A 607 -8.13 -7.07 -12.46
CA GLU A 607 -7.17 -6.85 -13.54
C GLU A 607 -7.28 -5.44 -14.13
N ASP A 608 -8.50 -4.91 -14.23
CA ASP A 608 -8.75 -3.54 -14.70
C ASP A 608 -8.10 -2.48 -13.82
N GLU A 609 -7.87 -2.78 -12.52
CA GLU A 609 -7.21 -1.85 -11.60
C GLU A 609 -5.74 -1.62 -11.94
N MET A 610 -5.10 -2.56 -12.63
CA MET A 610 -3.69 -2.42 -13.03
C MET A 610 -3.45 -1.19 -13.92
N THR A 611 -4.49 -0.72 -14.59
CA THR A 611 -4.42 0.40 -15.55
C THR A 611 -5.29 1.61 -15.18
N SER A 612 -6.08 1.56 -14.10
CA SER A 612 -7.15 2.53 -13.84
C SER A 612 -6.80 3.61 -12.82
N HIS A 613 -6.06 3.26 -11.75
CA HIS A 613 -5.72 4.16 -10.65
C HIS A 613 -4.20 4.26 -10.50
N CYS A 614 -3.63 3.81 -9.37
CA CYS A 614 -2.20 3.62 -9.29
C CYS A 614 -1.81 2.36 -10.07
N LEU A 615 -0.95 2.54 -11.06
CA LEU A 615 -0.61 1.47 -12.01
C LEU A 615 0.01 0.26 -11.31
N GLY A 616 -0.48 -0.93 -11.66
CA GLY A 616 0.08 -2.21 -11.22
C GLY A 616 -0.15 -2.54 -9.75
N THR A 617 -1.12 -1.92 -9.08
CA THR A 617 -1.43 -2.18 -7.67
C THR A 617 -2.93 -2.06 -7.39
N ILE A 618 -3.34 -2.28 -6.14
CA ILE A 618 -4.73 -2.24 -5.67
C ILE A 618 -4.89 -1.15 -4.62
N PRO A 619 -5.87 -0.23 -4.75
CA PRO A 619 -6.16 0.80 -3.76
C PRO A 619 -6.74 0.20 -2.46
N GLU A 620 -6.88 1.04 -1.44
CA GLU A 620 -7.29 0.64 -0.09
C GLU A 620 -8.69 0.07 -0.02
N LEU A 621 -9.65 0.74 -0.66
CA LEU A 621 -11.06 0.35 -0.66
C LEU A 621 -11.74 0.82 -1.95
N PHE A 622 -12.97 0.38 -2.14
CA PHE A 622 -13.82 0.78 -3.25
C PHE A 622 -15.15 1.30 -2.75
N ASP A 623 -15.78 2.20 -3.51
CA ASP A 623 -17.18 2.52 -3.27
C ASP A 623 -18.01 1.22 -3.32
N GLY A 624 -18.99 1.08 -2.42
CA GLY A 624 -19.79 -0.14 -2.31
C GLY A 624 -20.89 -0.26 -3.35
N ASN A 625 -21.13 0.79 -4.15
CA ASN A 625 -22.09 0.82 -5.25
C ASN A 625 -21.38 1.10 -6.58
N PRO A 626 -21.99 0.67 -7.71
CA PRO A 626 -21.46 0.99 -9.02
C PRO A 626 -21.20 2.49 -9.21
N PRO A 627 -20.14 2.87 -9.92
CA PRO A 627 -19.21 2.02 -10.67
C PRO A 627 -18.04 1.44 -9.87
N PHE A 628 -18.11 1.37 -8.56
CA PHE A 628 -17.09 0.80 -7.66
C PHE A 628 -15.72 1.45 -7.81
N HIS A 629 -15.65 2.77 -7.71
CA HIS A 629 -14.39 3.50 -7.80
C HIS A 629 -13.44 3.16 -6.65
N GLY A 630 -12.15 2.98 -6.98
CA GLY A 630 -11.08 2.85 -6.01
C GLY A 630 -10.89 4.13 -5.19
N ARG A 631 -10.69 4.00 -3.88
CA ARG A 631 -10.61 5.10 -2.92
C ARG A 631 -9.51 4.87 -1.89
N GLY A 632 -9.26 5.88 -1.08
CA GLY A 632 -8.30 5.83 0.01
C GLY A 632 -6.85 5.86 -0.44
N ALA A 633 -5.99 5.09 0.21
CA ALA A 633 -4.60 4.93 -0.17
C ALA A 633 -4.49 4.32 -1.58
N ILE A 634 -3.53 4.81 -2.35
CA ILE A 634 -3.38 4.41 -3.76
C ILE A 634 -2.87 2.98 -3.94
N SER A 635 -2.21 2.44 -2.91
CA SER A 635 -1.70 1.07 -2.87
C SER A 635 -1.80 0.55 -1.43
N PHE A 636 -2.40 -0.61 -1.24
CA PHE A 636 -2.74 -1.12 0.09
C PHE A 636 -2.33 -2.58 0.28
N ALA A 637 -1.51 -2.83 1.31
CA ALA A 637 -0.82 -4.09 1.54
C ALA A 637 -1.78 -5.28 1.72
N MET A 638 -2.80 -5.16 2.57
CA MET A 638 -3.74 -6.26 2.82
C MET A 638 -4.49 -6.69 1.56
N ASN A 639 -4.84 -5.75 0.69
CA ASN A 639 -5.56 -6.06 -0.54
C ASN A 639 -4.67 -6.81 -1.55
N VAL A 640 -3.45 -6.32 -1.77
CA VAL A 640 -2.48 -7.00 -2.64
C VAL A 640 -2.15 -8.40 -2.09
N ALA A 641 -1.94 -8.51 -0.78
CA ALA A 641 -1.64 -9.77 -0.10
C ALA A 641 -2.75 -10.81 -0.29
N GLU A 642 -3.99 -10.43 -0.07
CA GLU A 642 -5.10 -11.37 -0.13
C GLU A 642 -5.49 -11.77 -1.56
N ILE A 643 -5.25 -10.90 -2.54
CA ILE A 643 -5.40 -11.27 -3.94
C ILE A 643 -4.29 -12.26 -4.35
N LEU A 644 -3.03 -12.02 -3.98
CA LEU A 644 -1.92 -12.97 -4.21
C LEU A 644 -2.20 -14.32 -3.55
N ARG A 645 -2.64 -14.33 -2.28
CA ARG A 645 -3.01 -15.55 -1.58
C ARG A 645 -4.19 -16.28 -2.25
N THR A 646 -5.17 -15.56 -2.78
CA THR A 646 -6.27 -16.14 -3.54
C THR A 646 -5.78 -16.81 -4.83
N LEU A 647 -4.86 -16.18 -5.56
CA LEU A 647 -4.26 -16.77 -6.77
C LEU A 647 -3.49 -18.05 -6.44
N GLU A 648 -2.72 -18.07 -5.37
CA GLU A 648 -2.04 -19.28 -4.88
C GLU A 648 -3.04 -20.39 -4.51
N LEU A 649 -4.11 -20.05 -3.79
CA LEU A 649 -5.17 -21.03 -3.45
C LEU A 649 -5.85 -21.60 -4.70
N LEU A 650 -6.13 -20.77 -5.70
CA LEU A 650 -6.69 -21.24 -6.97
C LEU A 650 -5.79 -22.30 -7.64
N GLU A 651 -4.49 -22.07 -7.70
CA GLU A 651 -3.54 -23.04 -8.26
C GLU A 651 -3.53 -24.35 -7.45
N LYS A 652 -3.52 -24.28 -6.12
CA LYS A 652 -3.57 -25.47 -5.26
C LYS A 652 -4.85 -26.30 -5.44
N TYR A 653 -5.99 -25.68 -5.73
CA TYR A 653 -7.27 -26.40 -5.93
C TYR A 653 -7.47 -26.91 -7.35
N LYS A 654 -6.70 -26.46 -8.34
CA LYS A 654 -6.72 -27.00 -9.72
C LYS A 654 -6.16 -28.41 -9.80
N TYR A 655 -5.17 -28.71 -9.00
CA TYR A 655 -4.47 -30.01 -8.91
C TYR A 655 -4.85 -30.79 -7.65
#